data_65966d61baf5fdf368985ebd75d2c16c
#
_entry.id   65966d61baf5fdf368985ebd75d2c16c
#
_cell.length_a   1.000
_cell.length_b   1.000
_cell.length_c   1.000
_cell.angle_alpha   90.00
_cell.angle_beta   90.00
_cell.angle_gamma   90.00
#
_symmetry.space_group_name_H-M   'P 1'
#
loop_
_entity.id
_entity.type
_entity.pdbx_description
1 polymer ?
#
loop_
_entity_poly.entity_id
_entity_poly.type
_entity_poly.pdbx_seq_one_letter_code
_entity_poly.pdbx_strand_id
1 'polypeptide(L)'
;MNTKGDVYMNRIAFAVKSALGLAILAPPMMSHADTPSDELQEITVTGYRQSVEQSLAAKRSETNLVEVITADDIGKMPDKNVADSLARVPGLTTSASGANEGGFDENDRVSMRGTNPSMTQTLINGHNIAAGDWFVLDQVQQVGRSVSYTLLPSEIVSKVVVEKSSSASLVEGGVAGSIDIVTRKPLDFSKPFTLEASAGGVYATLPNTTDGQYSALGNFKNDANNFGVMLQLFSETRHLRRDGIEVLGYDTITPGSPVALAHPDLSGVQYPTEIGAAFFTQKRERNGGLIDIELKPSDDVTLDLTGFASKMLASNYNRNYLMWSTHFVNFGAGQGPDPGYVVQNNTLVQANFSPVAGTAYGIYDQISRPDESATASFVNLDTNWHVSDALSLFGQVGTSVGDGKTPEQDVSETEPGVGNGAAYTLHGMGSGPSFNLGSTNNTTPFPGGVPVTFGWIFGGQNIDVQDRETWAKIDSDYKVNNGSWQDLKFGVRYDDHDRVSNNAIAQGPTFSGPNGGGTSTANYPSTFSTYPSNFDSFGGSIPTGIWYWTPQQLQAYNGPGLVQRDPLKREYYQYLFQVHEKDAAAYVQADFRGEDWAGNVGLRVVHTSEDVVTYTQVAANTPGATLTSLFGPFIGIPVSHGYLDVLPSANLKIDVNPDLVARFAAAQTMTRADYSALAGFTNLTPPGAQCPPGVAPTVGGCGVGSGTGGNPDLKPILSTNLDAGLEWYFAKHSLLSATLFYMDLENYIGYGSQVKSYTTFSSQFPNGQVVPYLLTVPINAQGKVDGLELAYQQPFGENFGFQGNYTYADSKQTSMVPPGGDDRLVGTSKNTYNLSGYFENKQFSARIAYTYRSAFYSGLDRSTAFTQDSIGALSASLGYTINQNFSVTLDGLNLNNPTLKYYALNTSQPRAFYTNGSQYYLNFRLKL
;
A
#
# COMPACT_ATOMS: atom_id res chain seq x y z
N MET A 1 -5.13 7.94 -29.76
CA MET A 1 -6.17 8.81 -29.45
C MET A 1 -5.66 9.84 -28.48
N ASN A 2 -5.00 10.87 -29.01
CA ASN A 2 -4.09 11.79 -28.27
C ASN A 2 -4.69 13.15 -27.92
N THR A 3 -5.98 13.23 -27.62
CA THR A 3 -6.61 14.56 -27.45
C THR A 3 -6.86 14.95 -25.98
N LYS A 4 -6.73 14.03 -25.03
CA LYS A 4 -6.88 14.37 -23.60
C LYS A 4 -5.57 14.83 -22.93
N GLY A 5 -4.41 14.32 -23.35
CA GLY A 5 -3.10 14.76 -22.84
C GLY A 5 -2.79 16.24 -23.09
N ASP A 6 -3.17 16.74 -24.27
CA ASP A 6 -2.92 18.13 -24.65
C ASP A 6 -3.80 19.14 -23.90
N VAL A 7 -4.99 18.72 -23.46
CA VAL A 7 -5.89 19.59 -22.67
C VAL A 7 -5.35 19.78 -21.23
N TYR A 8 -4.64 18.77 -20.68
CA TYR A 8 -4.12 18.85 -19.31
C TYR A 8 -2.79 19.59 -19.23
N MET A 9 -1.90 19.42 -20.18
CA MET A 9 -0.71 20.27 -20.29
C MET A 9 -1.09 21.76 -20.43
N ASN A 10 -2.18 22.06 -21.13
CA ASN A 10 -2.72 23.41 -21.20
C ASN A 10 -3.32 23.90 -19.87
N ARG A 11 -3.88 23.01 -19.01
CA ARG A 11 -4.38 23.41 -17.68
C ARG A 11 -3.26 23.67 -16.68
N ILE A 12 -2.18 22.88 -16.71
CA ILE A 12 -0.98 23.14 -15.92
C ILE A 12 -0.32 24.44 -16.38
N ALA A 13 -0.20 24.67 -17.67
CA ALA A 13 0.30 25.91 -18.24
C ALA A 13 -0.60 27.12 -17.92
N PHE A 14 -1.91 26.92 -17.75
CA PHE A 14 -2.87 27.95 -17.36
C PHE A 14 -2.76 28.26 -15.87
N ALA A 15 -2.64 27.28 -15.00
CA ALA A 15 -2.44 27.46 -13.55
C ALA A 15 -1.11 28.17 -13.25
N VAL A 16 -0.02 27.78 -13.93
CA VAL A 16 1.29 28.44 -13.82
C VAL A 16 1.25 29.87 -14.39
N LYS A 17 0.56 30.11 -15.51
CA LYS A 17 0.39 31.47 -16.06
C LYS A 17 -0.51 32.35 -15.19
N SER A 18 -1.51 31.77 -14.50
CA SER A 18 -2.39 32.52 -13.60
C SER A 18 -1.69 32.87 -12.29
N ALA A 19 -0.85 31.97 -11.77
CA ALA A 19 -0.03 32.23 -10.58
C ALA A 19 1.07 33.28 -10.85
N LEU A 20 1.73 33.23 -12.00
CA LEU A 20 2.71 34.25 -12.44
C LEU A 20 2.05 35.62 -12.75
N GLY A 21 0.80 35.63 -13.21
CA GLY A 21 0.04 36.85 -13.49
C GLY A 21 -0.41 37.60 -12.24
N LEU A 22 -0.60 36.94 -11.13
CA LEU A 22 -0.98 37.54 -9.83
C LEU A 22 0.22 38.14 -9.08
N ALA A 23 1.43 37.63 -9.33
CA ALA A 23 2.67 38.13 -8.67
C ALA A 23 3.16 39.46 -9.22
N ILE A 24 2.63 39.97 -10.35
CA ILE A 24 3.13 41.21 -11.03
C ILE A 24 2.34 42.46 -10.64
N LEU A 25 1.29 42.36 -9.83
CA LEU A 25 0.35 43.47 -9.57
C LEU A 25 0.48 44.14 -8.17
N ALA A 26 1.54 43.89 -7.40
CA ALA A 26 1.74 44.57 -6.11
C ALA A 26 2.75 45.74 -6.23
N PRO A 27 2.42 46.96 -5.86
CA PRO A 27 3.38 48.08 -5.81
C PRO A 27 4.27 47.99 -4.56
N PRO A 28 5.53 48.39 -4.63
CA PRO A 28 6.44 48.35 -3.49
C PRO A 28 6.15 49.50 -2.50
N MET A 29 5.85 49.13 -1.25
CA MET A 29 5.93 50.09 -0.13
C MET A 29 7.09 49.69 0.78
N MET A 30 8.04 50.58 0.93
CA MET A 30 9.14 50.46 1.87
C MET A 30 8.71 50.90 3.26
N SER A 31 8.96 50.10 4.26
CA SER A 31 9.12 50.54 5.64
C SER A 31 10.09 49.63 6.40
N HIS A 32 11.05 50.23 7.06
CA HIS A 32 12.03 49.57 7.91
C HIS A 32 11.51 49.45 9.34
N ALA A 33 11.59 48.25 9.91
CA ALA A 33 11.67 48.06 11.36
C ALA A 33 12.44 46.77 11.68
N ASP A 34 13.54 46.88 12.36
CA ASP A 34 14.34 45.80 12.90
C ASP A 34 13.60 45.10 14.06
N THR A 35 13.42 43.82 13.96
CA THR A 35 13.11 42.93 15.09
C THR A 35 13.91 41.62 14.95
N PRO A 36 14.42 41.04 16.07
CA PRO A 36 15.34 39.92 15.99
C PRO A 36 14.63 38.71 15.45
N SER A 37 15.08 38.18 14.33
CA SER A 37 14.71 36.89 13.81
C SER A 37 15.13 35.81 14.81
N ASP A 38 14.20 34.96 15.26
CA ASP A 38 14.56 33.63 15.69
C ASP A 38 15.19 32.94 14.47
N GLU A 39 16.51 32.99 14.42
CA GLU A 39 17.31 32.23 13.47
C GLU A 39 16.98 30.76 13.71
N LEU A 40 16.16 30.17 12.84
CA LEU A 40 16.19 28.77 12.61
C LEU A 40 17.61 28.42 12.21
N GLN A 41 18.40 27.97 13.20
CA GLN A 41 19.78 27.56 12.97
C GLN A 41 19.74 26.52 11.87
N GLU A 42 20.43 26.82 10.80
CA GLU A 42 20.75 25.88 9.76
C GLU A 42 21.18 24.55 10.36
N ILE A 43 20.43 23.52 10.00
CA ILE A 43 20.72 22.14 10.35
C ILE A 43 21.84 21.69 9.43
N THR A 44 23.07 22.09 9.70
CA THR A 44 24.25 21.39 9.19
C THR A 44 24.35 20.09 9.99
N VAL A 45 23.53 19.10 9.61
CA VAL A 45 23.44 17.84 10.35
C VAL A 45 24.72 17.05 10.14
N THR A 46 25.50 16.87 11.19
CA THR A 46 26.79 16.20 11.17
C THR A 46 26.86 14.97 12.07
N GLY A 47 25.71 14.34 12.40
CA GLY A 47 25.72 13.13 13.21
C GLY A 47 24.34 12.62 13.58
N TYR A 48 24.20 11.31 13.78
CA TYR A 48 22.98 10.68 14.24
C TYR A 48 22.50 11.25 15.59
N ARG A 49 23.43 11.51 16.49
CA ARG A 49 23.13 12.08 17.81
C ARG A 49 22.53 13.48 17.71
N GLN A 50 23.02 14.31 16.79
CA GLN A 50 22.47 15.65 16.56
C GLN A 50 21.07 15.59 15.95
N SER A 51 20.85 14.67 15.02
CA SER A 51 19.53 14.40 14.45
C SER A 51 18.51 14.04 15.52
N VAL A 52 18.88 13.13 16.42
CA VAL A 52 18.10 12.73 17.59
C VAL A 52 17.79 13.92 18.51
N GLU A 53 18.78 14.78 18.78
CA GLU A 53 18.60 15.99 19.60
C GLU A 53 17.58 16.93 18.99
N GLN A 54 17.66 17.17 17.68
CA GLN A 54 16.74 18.04 16.95
C GLN A 54 15.33 17.47 16.92
N SER A 55 15.19 16.16 16.70
CA SER A 55 13.91 15.47 16.73
C SER A 55 13.24 15.58 18.12
N LEU A 56 14.01 15.42 19.19
CA LEU A 56 13.52 15.60 20.57
C LEU A 56 13.14 17.04 20.87
N ALA A 57 13.96 18.02 20.43
CA ALA A 57 13.67 19.44 20.63
C ALA A 57 12.38 19.84 19.88
N ALA A 58 12.22 19.41 18.63
CA ALA A 58 11.02 19.65 17.85
C ALA A 58 9.80 19.01 18.51
N LYS A 59 9.86 17.72 18.89
CA LYS A 59 8.77 17.02 19.61
C LYS A 59 8.39 17.77 20.90
N ARG A 60 9.37 18.21 21.67
CA ARG A 60 9.13 18.90 22.95
C ARG A 60 8.44 20.25 22.76
N SER A 61 8.78 21.00 21.69
CA SER A 61 8.21 22.33 21.42
C SER A 61 6.75 22.28 21.01
N GLU A 62 6.32 21.23 20.32
CA GLU A 62 4.97 21.09 19.80
C GLU A 62 3.92 20.99 20.91
N THR A 63 2.72 21.53 20.64
CA THR A 63 1.55 21.36 21.53
C THR A 63 0.86 20.03 21.29
N ASN A 64 0.75 19.62 20.04
CA ASN A 64 0.18 18.34 19.63
C ASN A 64 1.08 17.15 20.03
N LEU A 65 0.53 15.95 20.02
CA LEU A 65 1.29 14.71 20.12
C LEU A 65 1.94 14.40 18.78
N VAL A 66 3.25 14.57 18.67
CA VAL A 66 4.00 14.36 17.43
C VAL A 66 5.23 13.47 17.64
N GLU A 67 5.68 12.86 16.54
CA GLU A 67 7.04 12.34 16.39
C GLU A 67 7.70 13.04 15.20
N VAL A 68 8.97 13.36 15.33
CA VAL A 68 9.74 14.02 14.28
C VAL A 68 10.96 13.19 13.93
N ILE A 69 11.20 12.96 12.66
CA ILE A 69 12.40 12.30 12.13
C ILE A 69 13.07 13.29 11.19
N THR A 70 14.37 13.51 11.35
CA THR A 70 15.13 14.39 10.47
C THR A 70 15.84 13.61 9.36
N ALA A 71 16.24 14.32 8.30
CA ALA A 71 16.91 13.75 7.14
C ALA A 71 18.15 12.90 7.46
N ASP A 72 18.89 13.25 8.51
CA ASP A 72 20.10 12.51 8.88
C ASP A 72 19.81 11.14 9.49
N ASP A 73 18.69 10.98 10.18
CA ASP A 73 18.24 9.67 10.64
C ASP A 73 17.80 8.81 9.45
N ILE A 74 17.05 9.40 8.53
CA ILE A 74 16.59 8.76 7.29
C ILE A 74 17.78 8.36 6.40
N GLY A 75 18.77 9.22 6.22
CA GLY A 75 19.90 8.99 5.32
C GLY A 75 21.02 8.10 5.85
N LYS A 76 21.01 7.69 7.12
CA LYS A 76 22.05 6.85 7.75
C LYS A 76 21.67 5.41 8.00
N MET A 77 20.46 5.03 7.67
CA MET A 77 20.04 3.64 7.53
C MET A 77 19.86 3.34 6.04
N PRO A 78 19.92 2.07 5.64
CA PRO A 78 19.70 1.67 4.25
C PRO A 78 18.21 1.76 3.89
N ASP A 79 17.59 2.90 4.18
CA ASP A 79 16.17 3.12 3.93
C ASP A 79 15.96 3.32 2.42
N LYS A 80 15.22 2.42 1.80
CA LYS A 80 14.93 2.43 0.37
C LYS A 80 13.96 3.54 0.01
N ASN A 81 13.06 3.86 0.94
CA ASN A 81 12.07 4.90 0.86
C ASN A 81 11.71 5.42 2.25
N VAL A 82 10.83 6.40 2.31
CA VAL A 82 10.42 7.03 3.58
C VAL A 82 9.73 6.04 4.53
N ALA A 83 9.00 5.04 4.02
CA ALA A 83 8.31 4.06 4.87
C ALA A 83 9.28 3.20 5.69
N ASP A 84 10.46 2.90 5.17
CA ASP A 84 11.48 2.13 5.90
C ASP A 84 11.95 2.89 7.16
N SER A 85 12.07 4.21 7.08
CA SER A 85 12.39 5.06 8.23
C SER A 85 11.24 5.11 9.22
N LEU A 86 10.02 5.22 8.73
CA LEU A 86 8.80 5.28 9.54
C LEU A 86 8.52 3.98 10.30
N ALA A 87 8.98 2.84 9.79
CA ALA A 87 8.86 1.55 10.48
C ALA A 87 9.49 1.55 11.89
N ARG A 88 10.38 2.50 12.19
CA ARG A 88 11.07 2.62 13.49
C ARG A 88 10.42 3.63 14.45
N VAL A 89 9.37 4.30 14.03
CA VAL A 89 8.63 5.28 14.86
C VAL A 89 7.62 4.56 15.76
N PRO A 90 7.49 4.95 17.04
CA PRO A 90 6.48 4.40 17.92
C PRO A 90 5.07 4.52 17.32
N GLY A 91 4.28 3.46 17.38
CA GLY A 91 2.90 3.45 16.87
C GLY A 91 2.77 3.23 15.37
N LEU A 92 3.87 3.24 14.60
CA LEU A 92 3.82 2.99 13.16
C LEU A 92 4.17 1.54 12.81
N THR A 93 3.52 1.04 11.77
CA THR A 93 3.81 -0.25 11.14
C THR A 93 3.80 -0.09 9.62
N THR A 94 4.56 -0.93 8.95
CA THR A 94 4.65 -0.92 7.50
C THR A 94 4.20 -2.25 6.91
N SER A 95 3.76 -2.21 5.67
CA SER A 95 3.46 -3.40 4.88
C SER A 95 4.12 -3.31 3.51
N ALA A 96 4.56 -4.44 3.00
CA ALA A 96 5.12 -4.52 1.66
C ALA A 96 4.02 -4.39 0.61
N SER A 97 4.39 -3.86 -0.54
CA SER A 97 3.57 -3.79 -1.74
C SER A 97 3.16 -5.18 -2.20
N GLY A 98 1.88 -5.41 -2.46
CA GLY A 98 1.37 -6.70 -2.91
C GLY A 98 1.61 -7.82 -1.89
N ALA A 99 1.10 -7.67 -0.68
CA ALA A 99 1.39 -8.53 0.48
C ALA A 99 1.18 -10.03 0.22
N ASN A 100 0.40 -10.42 -0.78
CA ASN A 100 -0.05 -11.80 -0.93
C ASN A 100 0.75 -12.60 -1.96
N GLU A 101 1.17 -12.04 -3.08
CA GLU A 101 1.76 -12.85 -4.15
C GLU A 101 2.97 -12.24 -4.84
N GLY A 102 3.07 -10.95 -5.02
CA GLY A 102 4.14 -10.31 -5.78
C GLY A 102 4.86 -9.18 -5.05
N GLY A 103 4.48 -8.92 -3.81
CA GLY A 103 5.18 -7.97 -2.97
C GLY A 103 6.56 -8.52 -2.61
N PHE A 104 7.59 -7.71 -2.83
CA PHE A 104 8.93 -8.01 -2.40
C PHE A 104 9.16 -7.40 -1.00
N ASP A 105 10.39 -7.17 -0.63
CA ASP A 105 10.77 -6.70 0.70
C ASP A 105 10.68 -5.18 0.90
N GLU A 106 10.23 -4.43 -0.08
CA GLU A 106 10.09 -2.98 0.03
C GLU A 106 8.79 -2.59 0.71
N ASN A 107 8.88 -1.76 1.75
CA ASN A 107 7.73 -1.21 2.42
C ASN A 107 7.03 -0.20 1.51
N ASP A 108 5.75 -0.38 1.29
CA ASP A 108 4.95 0.43 0.38
C ASP A 108 3.89 1.27 1.12
N ARG A 109 3.35 0.74 2.19
CA ARG A 109 2.27 1.38 2.95
C ARG A 109 2.67 1.55 4.40
N VAL A 110 2.16 2.61 5.01
CA VAL A 110 2.37 2.91 6.43
C VAL A 110 1.01 2.96 7.13
N SER A 111 0.95 2.35 8.30
CA SER A 111 -0.23 2.37 9.17
C SER A 111 0.15 2.88 10.54
N MET A 112 -0.76 3.61 11.18
CA MET A 112 -0.60 4.08 12.55
C MET A 112 -1.50 3.30 13.49
N ARG A 113 -0.98 2.94 14.70
CA ARG A 113 -1.75 2.31 15.78
C ARG A 113 -2.50 1.04 15.37
N GLY A 114 -1.93 0.31 14.40
CA GLY A 114 -2.50 -0.95 13.93
C GLY A 114 -3.77 -0.83 13.09
N THR A 115 -4.09 0.34 12.57
CA THR A 115 -5.22 0.55 11.64
C THR A 115 -4.85 0.16 10.21
N ASN A 116 -5.83 0.14 9.32
CA ASN A 116 -5.60 0.01 7.88
C ASN A 116 -4.77 1.20 7.36
N PRO A 117 -3.86 1.02 6.41
CA PRO A 117 -3.06 2.11 5.83
C PRO A 117 -3.88 3.30 5.32
N SER A 118 -5.07 3.09 4.77
CA SER A 118 -5.96 4.18 4.32
C SER A 118 -6.48 5.07 5.46
N MET A 119 -6.34 4.65 6.72
CA MET A 119 -6.70 5.44 7.89
C MET A 119 -5.57 6.34 8.37
N THR A 120 -4.39 6.24 7.75
CA THR A 120 -3.22 7.09 8.01
C THR A 120 -2.98 7.96 6.78
N GLN A 121 -3.15 9.27 6.93
CA GLN A 121 -2.95 10.21 5.84
C GLN A 121 -1.45 10.47 5.62
N THR A 122 -1.03 10.52 4.36
CA THR A 122 0.32 10.96 3.98
C THR A 122 0.23 12.27 3.22
N LEU A 123 0.98 13.26 3.68
CA LEU A 123 1.10 14.57 3.08
C LEU A 123 2.55 14.84 2.65
N ILE A 124 2.73 15.71 1.67
CA ILE A 124 4.04 16.31 1.33
C ILE A 124 3.87 17.82 1.41
N ASN A 125 4.69 18.48 2.25
CA ASN A 125 4.58 19.91 2.49
C ASN A 125 3.14 20.36 2.81
N GLY A 126 2.40 19.54 3.56
CA GLY A 126 1.02 19.82 3.99
C GLY A 126 -0.07 19.66 2.92
N HIS A 127 0.21 19.04 1.77
CA HIS A 127 -0.79 18.69 0.74
C HIS A 127 -0.76 17.21 0.42
N ASN A 128 -1.88 16.70 -0.09
CA ASN A 128 -1.98 15.32 -0.56
C ASN A 128 -1.11 15.09 -1.81
N ILE A 129 -0.83 13.82 -2.11
CA ILE A 129 -0.15 13.40 -3.32
C ILE A 129 -0.93 12.29 -3.99
N ALA A 130 -1.26 12.48 -5.26
CA ALA A 130 -1.78 11.44 -6.13
C ALA A 130 -0.67 10.47 -6.51
N ALA A 131 -0.94 9.18 -6.44
CA ALA A 131 0.03 8.15 -6.77
C ALA A 131 -0.62 7.07 -7.65
N GLY A 132 0.07 6.66 -8.69
CA GLY A 132 -0.31 5.49 -9.45
C GLY A 132 -0.17 4.24 -8.59
N ASP A 133 -1.27 3.53 -8.36
CA ASP A 133 -1.20 2.21 -7.74
C ASP A 133 -0.56 1.23 -8.69
N TRP A 134 0.30 0.40 -8.14
CA TRP A 134 1.03 -0.58 -8.90
C TRP A 134 0.65 -1.97 -8.44
N PHE A 135 0.03 -2.73 -9.33
CA PHE A 135 -0.48 -4.06 -9.06
C PHE A 135 0.49 -5.11 -9.61
N VAL A 136 1.35 -5.62 -8.76
CA VAL A 136 2.16 -6.79 -9.07
C VAL A 136 1.39 -8.03 -8.66
N LEU A 137 0.86 -8.78 -9.63
CA LEU A 137 0.26 -10.11 -9.43
C LEU A 137 -0.90 -10.16 -8.42
N ASP A 138 -1.45 -9.04 -8.02
CA ASP A 138 -2.61 -9.03 -7.14
C ASP A 138 -3.88 -9.35 -7.94
N GLN A 139 -4.50 -10.48 -7.67
CA GLN A 139 -5.79 -10.86 -8.25
C GLN A 139 -6.97 -10.17 -7.57
N VAL A 140 -6.74 -9.60 -6.38
CA VAL A 140 -7.75 -8.88 -5.61
C VAL A 140 -7.34 -7.42 -5.51
N GLN A 141 -7.82 -6.62 -6.44
CA GLN A 141 -7.53 -5.19 -6.51
C GLN A 141 -8.23 -4.43 -5.38
N GLN A 142 -7.56 -4.25 -4.26
CA GLN A 142 -7.99 -3.33 -3.22
C GLN A 142 -7.33 -1.97 -3.45
N VAL A 143 -8.08 -1.04 -4.00
CA VAL A 143 -7.63 0.33 -4.22
C VAL A 143 -8.03 1.17 -3.01
N GLY A 144 -7.08 1.40 -2.12
CA GLY A 144 -7.21 2.24 -0.95
C GLY A 144 -6.85 3.70 -1.21
N ARG A 145 -6.82 4.50 -0.12
CA ARG A 145 -6.42 5.92 -0.14
C ARG A 145 -4.98 6.15 0.29
N SER A 146 -4.28 5.10 0.72
CA SER A 146 -2.90 5.23 1.16
C SER A 146 -1.95 5.43 -0.02
N VAL A 147 -0.98 6.31 0.16
CA VAL A 147 0.06 6.61 -0.84
C VAL A 147 1.06 5.45 -0.95
N SER A 148 1.54 5.19 -2.16
CA SER A 148 2.64 4.25 -2.39
C SER A 148 3.98 4.91 -2.06
N TYR A 149 4.59 4.50 -0.97
CA TYR A 149 5.91 4.99 -0.55
C TYR A 149 7.06 4.50 -1.45
N THR A 150 6.84 3.50 -2.29
CA THR A 150 7.83 3.07 -3.28
C THR A 150 8.13 4.15 -4.32
N LEU A 151 7.27 5.15 -4.45
CA LEU A 151 7.47 6.32 -5.30
C LEU A 151 8.11 7.52 -4.58
N LEU A 152 8.27 7.45 -3.23
CA LEU A 152 8.78 8.51 -2.38
C LEU A 152 10.18 8.17 -1.86
N PRO A 153 11.24 8.55 -2.57
CA PRO A 153 12.61 8.25 -2.15
C PRO A 153 13.00 9.04 -0.90
N SER A 154 13.85 8.45 -0.07
CA SER A 154 14.33 9.06 1.16
C SER A 154 15.17 10.34 0.94
N GLU A 155 15.74 10.50 -0.22
CA GLU A 155 16.63 11.61 -0.57
C GLU A 155 15.96 12.97 -0.57
N ILE A 156 14.66 13.06 -0.91
CA ILE A 156 13.94 14.35 -1.01
C ILE A 156 13.60 14.95 0.36
N VAL A 157 13.75 14.19 1.42
CA VAL A 157 13.24 14.53 2.75
C VAL A 157 14.18 15.47 3.49
N SER A 158 13.63 16.51 4.10
CA SER A 158 14.27 17.32 5.14
C SER A 158 13.92 16.81 6.53
N LYS A 159 12.64 16.59 6.77
CA LYS A 159 12.10 15.98 7.99
C LYS A 159 10.76 15.31 7.69
N VAL A 160 10.37 14.38 8.55
CA VAL A 160 9.02 13.82 8.56
C VAL A 160 8.38 14.14 9.92
N VAL A 161 7.17 14.68 9.89
CA VAL A 161 6.35 14.94 11.06
C VAL A 161 5.20 13.95 11.09
N VAL A 162 5.12 13.19 12.18
CA VAL A 162 4.04 12.22 12.41
C VAL A 162 3.09 12.82 13.44
N GLU A 163 1.94 13.30 12.98
CA GLU A 163 0.89 13.88 13.83
C GLU A 163 0.02 12.74 14.39
N LYS A 164 0.13 12.49 15.68
CA LYS A 164 -0.65 11.46 16.39
C LYS A 164 -1.93 11.99 17.02
N SER A 165 -2.02 13.30 17.23
CA SER A 165 -3.23 13.98 17.62
C SER A 165 -3.61 15.02 16.56
N SER A 166 -4.90 15.21 16.34
CA SER A 166 -5.40 16.15 15.34
C SER A 166 -5.62 17.54 15.93
N SER A 167 -5.54 18.55 15.07
CA SER A 167 -5.97 19.92 15.34
C SER A 167 -6.77 20.45 14.16
N ALA A 168 -7.58 21.49 14.37
CA ALA A 168 -8.49 22.01 13.34
C ALA A 168 -7.75 22.56 12.10
N SER A 169 -6.51 23.00 12.27
CA SER A 169 -5.64 23.53 11.19
C SER A 169 -5.06 22.42 10.31
N LEU A 170 -5.00 21.17 10.79
CA LEU A 170 -4.53 20.04 9.99
C LEU A 170 -5.57 19.62 8.95
N VAL A 171 -5.06 19.15 7.81
CA VAL A 171 -5.91 18.60 6.74
C VAL A 171 -6.56 17.31 7.22
N GLU A 172 -7.85 17.18 6.98
CA GLU A 172 -8.58 15.94 7.28
C GLU A 172 -8.23 14.81 6.32
N GLY A 173 -8.44 13.55 6.75
CA GLY A 173 -8.21 12.35 5.92
C GLY A 173 -7.53 11.21 6.66
N GLY A 174 -7.05 11.44 7.88
CA GLY A 174 -6.39 10.41 8.69
C GLY A 174 -7.03 10.22 10.05
N VAL A 175 -7.93 9.23 10.22
CA VAL A 175 -8.52 8.94 11.55
C VAL A 175 -7.49 8.46 12.55
N ALA A 176 -6.43 7.80 12.12
CA ALA A 176 -5.35 7.34 12.99
C ALA A 176 -4.26 8.40 13.22
N GLY A 177 -4.20 9.41 12.36
CA GLY A 177 -3.22 10.48 12.32
C GLY A 177 -2.69 10.76 10.92
N SER A 178 -1.74 11.68 10.81
CA SER A 178 -1.12 12.03 9.53
C SER A 178 0.41 12.02 9.58
N ILE A 179 1.01 11.84 8.43
CA ILE A 179 2.45 11.84 8.19
C ILE A 179 2.73 12.94 7.17
N ASP A 180 3.44 14.00 7.57
CA ASP A 180 3.84 15.06 6.65
C ASP A 180 5.32 14.94 6.33
N ILE A 181 5.63 14.73 5.06
CA ILE A 181 6.97 14.64 4.51
C ILE A 181 7.37 16.06 4.06
N VAL A 182 8.24 16.70 4.81
CA VAL A 182 8.72 18.05 4.49
C VAL A 182 9.97 17.93 3.64
N THR A 183 9.97 18.58 2.48
CA THR A 183 11.11 18.61 1.57
C THR A 183 12.14 19.67 1.96
N ARG A 184 13.35 19.58 1.40
CA ARG A 184 14.39 20.59 1.61
C ARG A 184 14.03 21.85 0.82
N LYS A 185 14.37 23.03 1.40
CA LYS A 185 14.16 24.32 0.76
C LYS A 185 15.46 25.03 0.45
N PRO A 186 15.55 25.81 -0.66
CA PRO A 186 16.80 26.42 -1.12
C PRO A 186 17.40 27.41 -0.15
N LEU A 187 16.59 28.23 0.52
CA LEU A 187 17.11 29.26 1.42
C LEU A 187 17.56 28.74 2.78
N ASP A 188 17.21 27.50 3.12
CA ASP A 188 17.63 26.81 4.36
C ASP A 188 19.11 26.38 4.34
N PHE A 189 19.75 26.32 3.17
CA PHE A 189 21.16 25.93 3.08
C PHE A 189 22.08 27.08 3.56
N SER A 190 23.15 26.75 4.30
CA SER A 190 24.11 27.74 4.83
C SER A 190 24.95 28.42 3.77
N LYS A 191 25.35 27.65 2.78
CA LYS A 191 26.26 28.10 1.74
C LYS A 191 25.48 28.67 0.55
N PRO A 192 26.01 29.71 -0.13
CA PRO A 192 25.44 30.21 -1.38
C PRO A 192 25.34 29.12 -2.47
N PHE A 193 26.26 28.15 -2.45
CA PHE A 193 26.27 27.02 -3.34
C PHE A 193 26.54 25.74 -2.55
N THR A 194 25.71 24.71 -2.77
CA THR A 194 25.90 23.37 -2.21
C THR A 194 25.73 22.34 -3.31
N LEU A 195 26.62 21.37 -3.34
CA LEU A 195 26.52 20.20 -4.20
C LEU A 195 26.65 18.94 -3.32
N GLU A 196 25.63 18.12 -3.32
CA GLU A 196 25.64 16.79 -2.71
C GLU A 196 25.45 15.74 -3.81
N ALA A 197 26.20 14.66 -3.77
CA ALA A 197 26.06 13.54 -4.70
C ALA A 197 26.29 12.22 -3.99
N SER A 198 25.58 11.18 -4.40
CA SER A 198 25.84 9.82 -3.99
C SER A 198 25.89 8.89 -5.16
N ALA A 199 26.78 7.90 -5.09
CA ALA A 199 26.86 6.79 -6.02
C ALA A 199 27.08 5.51 -5.22
N GLY A 200 26.30 4.51 -5.50
CA GLY A 200 26.34 3.25 -4.75
C GLY A 200 25.93 2.06 -5.56
N GLY A 201 26.10 0.90 -4.94
CA GLY A 201 25.64 -0.38 -5.46
C GLY A 201 24.93 -1.18 -4.40
N VAL A 202 23.92 -1.93 -4.81
CA VAL A 202 23.20 -2.89 -3.99
C VAL A 202 23.43 -4.29 -4.50
N TYR A 203 23.92 -5.15 -3.64
CA TYR A 203 24.02 -6.60 -3.89
C TYR A 203 22.85 -7.31 -3.20
N ALA A 204 22.01 -7.98 -3.97
CA ALA A 204 20.92 -8.81 -3.48
C ALA A 204 21.30 -10.30 -3.55
N THR A 205 21.24 -10.98 -2.40
CA THR A 205 21.76 -12.36 -2.29
C THR A 205 20.95 -13.38 -3.06
N LEU A 206 19.62 -13.23 -3.08
CA LEU A 206 18.73 -14.22 -3.67
C LEU A 206 18.76 -14.18 -5.21
N PRO A 207 18.63 -13.03 -5.89
CA PRO A 207 18.83 -12.93 -7.33
C PRO A 207 20.33 -13.03 -7.72
N ASN A 208 21.25 -12.84 -6.77
CA ASN A 208 22.71 -12.83 -6.98
C ASN A 208 23.13 -11.76 -8.00
N THR A 209 22.65 -10.55 -7.83
CA THR A 209 22.90 -9.41 -8.72
C THR A 209 23.42 -8.21 -7.95
N THR A 210 24.13 -7.35 -8.66
CA THR A 210 24.58 -6.04 -8.16
C THR A 210 24.05 -4.96 -9.08
N ASP A 211 23.35 -3.97 -8.50
CA ASP A 211 22.68 -2.89 -9.20
C ASP A 211 23.17 -1.53 -8.71
N GLY A 212 22.99 -0.49 -9.52
CA GLY A 212 23.46 0.86 -9.22
C GLY A 212 22.39 1.77 -8.65
N GLN A 213 22.82 2.69 -7.77
CA GLN A 213 21.99 3.76 -7.20
C GLN A 213 22.77 5.08 -7.27
N TYR A 214 22.08 6.15 -7.67
CA TYR A 214 22.70 7.47 -7.85
C TYR A 214 21.75 8.56 -7.39
N SER A 215 22.29 9.57 -6.71
CA SER A 215 21.55 10.81 -6.45
C SER A 215 22.46 12.02 -6.54
N ALA A 216 21.89 13.15 -6.87
CA ALA A 216 22.60 14.43 -6.89
C ALA A 216 21.65 15.56 -6.49
N LEU A 217 22.13 16.48 -5.68
CA LEU A 217 21.46 17.71 -5.28
C LEU A 217 22.38 18.88 -5.54
N GLY A 218 21.89 19.89 -6.26
CA GLY A 218 22.53 21.18 -6.43
C GLY A 218 21.64 22.27 -5.86
N ASN A 219 22.18 23.09 -4.97
CA ASN A 219 21.48 24.25 -4.42
C ASN A 219 22.27 25.51 -4.69
N PHE A 220 21.57 26.55 -5.08
CA PHE A 220 22.08 27.90 -5.20
C PHE A 220 21.17 28.89 -4.47
N LYS A 221 21.73 29.78 -3.69
CA LYS A 221 21.04 30.95 -3.15
C LYS A 221 21.91 32.18 -3.27
N ASN A 222 21.29 33.35 -3.42
CA ASN A 222 22.01 34.59 -3.50
C ASN A 222 22.48 35.08 -2.12
N ASP A 223 23.42 35.99 -2.08
CA ASP A 223 24.00 36.53 -0.84
C ASP A 223 22.98 37.30 0.02
N ALA A 224 21.93 37.84 -0.60
CA ALA A 224 20.82 38.49 0.10
C ALA A 224 19.87 37.56 0.77
N ASN A 225 20.00 36.23 0.57
CA ASN A 225 19.13 35.18 1.09
C ASN A 225 17.63 35.37 0.76
N ASN A 226 17.35 35.99 -0.40
CA ASN A 226 16.00 36.28 -0.85
C ASN A 226 15.63 35.60 -2.17
N PHE A 227 16.54 34.80 -2.77
CA PHE A 227 16.29 33.97 -3.92
C PHE A 227 17.15 32.71 -3.85
N GLY A 228 16.50 31.55 -4.03
CA GLY A 228 17.18 30.28 -4.06
C GLY A 228 16.55 29.34 -5.06
N VAL A 229 17.37 28.42 -5.58
CA VAL A 229 16.93 27.32 -6.46
C VAL A 229 17.65 26.06 -6.05
N MET A 230 16.90 24.99 -5.87
CA MET A 230 17.41 23.65 -5.61
C MET A 230 16.91 22.68 -6.69
N LEU A 231 17.79 21.81 -7.16
CA LEU A 231 17.46 20.68 -8.03
C LEU A 231 18.03 19.43 -7.42
N GLN A 232 17.18 18.43 -7.28
CA GLN A 232 17.57 17.09 -6.85
C GLN A 232 17.14 16.05 -7.87
N LEU A 233 18.00 15.08 -8.15
CA LEU A 233 17.78 13.99 -9.09
C LEU A 233 18.15 12.68 -8.42
N PHE A 234 17.45 11.61 -8.75
CA PHE A 234 17.74 10.25 -8.28
C PHE A 234 17.46 9.21 -9.36
N SER A 235 18.22 8.13 -9.30
CA SER A 235 18.08 6.98 -10.19
C SER A 235 18.50 5.71 -9.45
N GLU A 236 17.67 4.68 -9.51
CA GLU A 236 17.90 3.40 -8.86
C GLU A 236 17.48 2.26 -9.78
N THR A 237 18.30 1.22 -9.84
CA THR A 237 17.94 -0.08 -10.43
C THR A 237 18.03 -1.15 -9.38
N ARG A 238 17.11 -2.13 -9.40
CA ARG A 238 17.11 -3.28 -8.49
C ARG A 238 16.60 -4.52 -9.20
N HIS A 239 17.33 -5.62 -9.06
CA HIS A 239 16.81 -6.96 -9.36
C HIS A 239 16.35 -7.61 -8.06
N LEU A 240 15.12 -8.08 -8.07
CA LEU A 240 14.45 -8.67 -6.93
C LEU A 240 14.09 -10.12 -7.25
N ARG A 241 14.10 -10.96 -6.23
CA ARG A 241 13.62 -12.34 -6.30
C ARG A 241 12.92 -12.68 -4.99
N ARG A 242 11.81 -13.40 -5.13
CA ARG A 242 11.11 -14.03 -4.01
C ARG A 242 10.95 -15.50 -4.31
N ASP A 243 11.36 -16.32 -3.37
CA ASP A 243 11.06 -17.74 -3.35
C ASP A 243 9.89 -17.97 -2.42
N GLY A 244 8.95 -18.80 -2.83
CA GLY A 244 7.77 -19.08 -2.03
C GLY A 244 7.25 -20.49 -2.22
N ILE A 245 6.54 -20.96 -1.19
CA ILE A 245 5.62 -22.11 -1.26
C ILE A 245 4.26 -21.56 -0.85
N GLU A 246 3.26 -21.82 -1.69
CA GLU A 246 1.90 -21.30 -1.53
C GLU A 246 0.87 -22.41 -1.43
N VAL A 247 -0.17 -22.13 -0.66
CA VAL A 247 -1.43 -22.86 -0.68
C VAL A 247 -2.52 -21.85 -1.01
N LEU A 248 -3.01 -21.87 -2.26
CA LEU A 248 -3.88 -20.83 -2.79
C LEU A 248 -5.36 -21.04 -2.38
N GLY A 249 -5.61 -21.11 -1.08
CA GLY A 249 -6.92 -21.23 -0.48
C GLY A 249 -7.27 -22.62 0.03
N TYR A 250 -8.39 -22.68 0.71
CA TYR A 250 -8.98 -23.91 1.25
C TYR A 250 -10.45 -23.96 0.87
N ASP A 251 -10.89 -25.11 0.38
CA ASP A 251 -12.28 -25.38 0.06
C ASP A 251 -12.83 -26.48 0.96
N THR A 252 -14.13 -26.62 1.02
CA THR A 252 -14.82 -27.58 1.88
C THR A 252 -15.36 -28.77 1.07
N ILE A 253 -15.13 -29.99 1.52
CA ILE A 253 -15.77 -31.17 0.97
C ILE A 253 -17.27 -31.08 1.30
N THR A 254 -18.05 -30.68 0.28
CA THR A 254 -19.48 -30.38 0.45
C THR A 254 -20.26 -31.64 0.91
N PRO A 255 -21.08 -31.53 1.95
CA PRO A 255 -21.98 -32.62 2.35
C PRO A 255 -22.83 -33.10 1.18
N GLY A 256 -22.84 -34.42 0.95
CA GLY A 256 -23.57 -35.04 -0.16
C GLY A 256 -22.81 -35.06 -1.51
N SER A 257 -21.60 -34.47 -1.60
CA SER A 257 -20.74 -34.65 -2.77
C SER A 257 -20.28 -36.09 -2.93
N PRO A 258 -19.83 -36.53 -4.14
CA PRO A 258 -19.30 -37.87 -4.35
C PRO A 258 -18.22 -38.26 -3.34
N VAL A 259 -17.32 -37.32 -2.99
CA VAL A 259 -16.27 -37.54 -1.98
C VAL A 259 -16.89 -37.76 -0.60
N ALA A 260 -17.83 -36.92 -0.17
CA ALA A 260 -18.48 -37.06 1.13
C ALA A 260 -19.34 -38.30 1.25
N LEU A 261 -19.91 -38.79 0.14
CA LEU A 261 -20.64 -40.07 0.11
C LEU A 261 -19.69 -41.26 0.21
N ALA A 262 -18.52 -41.21 -0.42
CA ALA A 262 -17.50 -42.26 -0.34
C ALA A 262 -16.73 -42.24 1.00
N HIS A 263 -16.53 -41.04 1.57
CA HIS A 263 -15.82 -40.79 2.82
C HIS A 263 -16.67 -39.91 3.74
N PRO A 264 -17.65 -40.44 4.46
CA PRO A 264 -18.58 -39.65 5.28
C PRO A 264 -17.90 -38.83 6.38
N ASP A 265 -16.74 -39.25 6.87
CA ASP A 265 -15.89 -38.56 7.83
C ASP A 265 -15.21 -37.31 7.27
N LEU A 266 -15.15 -37.18 5.95
CA LEU A 266 -14.64 -35.97 5.28
C LEU A 266 -15.73 -34.94 4.96
N SER A 267 -17.00 -35.21 5.25
CA SER A 267 -18.10 -34.27 5.02
C SER A 267 -17.93 -33.02 5.87
N GLY A 268 -17.75 -31.86 5.22
CA GLY A 268 -17.51 -30.60 5.90
C GLY A 268 -16.02 -30.32 6.26
N VAL A 269 -15.12 -31.27 5.95
CA VAL A 269 -13.67 -31.10 6.14
C VAL A 269 -13.11 -30.19 5.04
N GLN A 270 -12.19 -29.32 5.40
CA GLN A 270 -11.48 -28.44 4.46
C GLN A 270 -10.26 -29.15 3.87
N TYR A 271 -9.93 -28.81 2.63
CA TYR A 271 -8.74 -29.27 1.92
C TYR A 271 -8.08 -28.14 1.15
N PRO A 272 -6.75 -28.16 0.92
CA PRO A 272 -6.06 -27.12 0.15
C PRO A 272 -6.52 -27.14 -1.31
N THR A 273 -6.83 -25.98 -1.88
CA THR A 273 -7.28 -25.88 -3.29
C THR A 273 -6.15 -26.10 -4.26
N GLU A 274 -5.02 -25.45 -4.01
CA GLU A 274 -3.78 -25.54 -4.79
C GLU A 274 -2.57 -25.50 -3.86
N ILE A 275 -1.54 -26.28 -4.13
CA ILE A 275 -0.30 -26.30 -3.35
C ILE A 275 0.89 -26.24 -4.29
N GLY A 276 1.80 -25.32 -4.13
CA GLY A 276 2.99 -25.36 -4.96
C GLY A 276 4.04 -24.29 -4.73
N ALA A 277 5.03 -24.34 -5.59
CA ALA A 277 6.13 -23.41 -5.62
C ALA A 277 5.73 -22.12 -6.34
N ALA A 278 6.12 -21.00 -5.79
CA ALA A 278 6.01 -19.70 -6.37
C ALA A 278 7.40 -19.06 -6.48
N PHE A 279 7.81 -18.81 -7.70
CA PHE A 279 9.10 -18.20 -8.01
C PHE A 279 8.87 -16.89 -8.73
N PHE A 280 9.17 -15.78 -8.06
CA PHE A 280 8.97 -14.45 -8.59
C PHE A 280 10.31 -13.76 -8.82
N THR A 281 10.46 -13.12 -9.97
CA THR A 281 11.58 -12.22 -10.27
C THR A 281 11.07 -10.90 -10.81
N GLN A 282 11.80 -9.82 -10.50
CA GLN A 282 11.47 -8.49 -10.97
C GLN A 282 12.73 -7.69 -11.22
N LYS A 283 12.75 -6.93 -12.31
CA LYS A 283 13.65 -5.80 -12.48
C LYS A 283 12.86 -4.52 -12.24
N ARG A 284 13.35 -3.69 -11.33
CA ARG A 284 12.74 -2.43 -10.96
C ARG A 284 13.70 -1.28 -11.26
N GLU A 285 13.19 -0.21 -11.86
CA GLU A 285 13.93 1.03 -12.14
C GLU A 285 13.11 2.21 -11.63
N ARG A 286 13.68 3.02 -10.74
CA ARG A 286 13.04 4.22 -10.23
C ARG A 286 13.89 5.43 -10.59
N ASN A 287 13.28 6.43 -11.24
CA ASN A 287 13.94 7.66 -11.64
C ASN A 287 13.02 8.85 -11.32
N GLY A 288 13.64 9.94 -10.90
CA GLY A 288 12.86 11.14 -10.62
C GLY A 288 13.70 12.30 -10.12
N GLY A 289 12.99 13.31 -9.63
CA GLY A 289 13.63 14.48 -9.07
C GLY A 289 12.64 15.45 -8.44
N LEU A 290 13.23 16.42 -7.76
CA LEU A 290 12.53 17.52 -7.13
C LEU A 290 13.23 18.82 -7.52
N ILE A 291 12.46 19.83 -7.86
CA ILE A 291 12.90 21.21 -8.05
C ILE A 291 12.17 22.09 -7.06
N ASP A 292 12.89 23.02 -6.46
CA ASP A 292 12.32 23.97 -5.52
C ASP A 292 12.90 25.36 -5.81
N ILE A 293 12.03 26.37 -5.88
CA ILE A 293 12.39 27.75 -6.16
C ILE A 293 11.75 28.63 -5.09
N GLU A 294 12.58 29.20 -4.25
CA GLU A 294 12.13 30.07 -3.18
C GLU A 294 12.52 31.55 -3.47
N LEU A 295 11.56 32.44 -3.32
CA LEU A 295 11.71 33.87 -3.57
C LEU A 295 11.11 34.67 -2.43
N LYS A 296 11.86 35.60 -1.87
CA LYS A 296 11.41 36.64 -0.91
C LYS A 296 11.40 38.00 -1.61
N PRO A 297 10.26 38.38 -2.24
CA PRO A 297 10.16 39.69 -2.90
C PRO A 297 10.28 40.87 -1.94
N SER A 298 9.92 40.64 -0.68
CA SER A 298 10.13 41.53 0.47
C SER A 298 10.36 40.69 1.72
N ASP A 299 10.74 41.31 2.83
CA ASP A 299 10.90 40.61 4.12
C ASP A 299 9.61 40.02 4.62
N ASP A 300 8.44 40.52 4.18
CA ASP A 300 7.13 40.06 4.60
C ASP A 300 6.53 38.96 3.71
N VAL A 301 7.10 38.70 2.53
CA VAL A 301 6.52 37.77 1.56
C VAL A 301 7.53 36.72 1.14
N THR A 302 7.17 35.44 1.33
CA THR A 302 7.90 34.31 0.78
C THR A 302 7.01 33.58 -0.19
N LEU A 303 7.54 33.30 -1.37
CA LEU A 303 6.94 32.44 -2.39
C LEU A 303 7.83 31.20 -2.56
N ASP A 304 7.24 30.03 -2.55
CA ASP A 304 7.93 28.76 -2.67
C ASP A 304 7.23 27.88 -3.71
N LEU A 305 7.92 27.61 -4.81
CA LEU A 305 7.41 26.79 -5.91
C LEU A 305 8.14 25.44 -5.93
N THR A 306 7.46 24.40 -5.54
CA THR A 306 7.98 23.03 -5.52
C THR A 306 7.39 22.22 -6.67
N GLY A 307 8.24 21.48 -7.37
CA GLY A 307 7.86 20.48 -8.37
C GLY A 307 8.53 19.14 -8.09
N PHE A 308 7.78 18.06 -8.15
CA PHE A 308 8.28 16.71 -7.93
C PHE A 308 7.77 15.77 -9.02
N ALA A 309 8.60 14.84 -9.42
CA ALA A 309 8.19 13.71 -10.27
C ALA A 309 9.00 12.47 -9.93
N SER A 310 8.32 11.34 -9.79
CA SER A 310 8.90 10.02 -9.62
C SER A 310 8.21 9.03 -10.54
N LYS A 311 8.99 8.21 -11.23
CA LYS A 311 8.51 7.13 -12.08
C LYS A 311 9.24 5.85 -11.73
N MET A 312 8.47 4.80 -11.52
CA MET A 312 8.96 3.44 -11.38
C MET A 312 8.53 2.61 -12.58
N LEU A 313 9.49 1.87 -13.13
CA LEU A 313 9.27 0.81 -14.10
C LEU A 313 9.57 -0.52 -13.43
N ALA A 314 8.77 -1.53 -13.72
CA ALA A 314 9.00 -2.88 -13.23
C ALA A 314 8.68 -3.91 -14.31
N SER A 315 9.55 -4.90 -14.45
CA SER A 315 9.31 -6.04 -15.31
C SER A 315 9.25 -7.30 -14.44
N ASN A 316 8.06 -7.88 -14.36
CA ASN A 316 7.77 -9.02 -13.50
C ASN A 316 7.74 -10.31 -14.30
N TYR A 317 8.22 -11.38 -13.67
CA TYR A 317 8.07 -12.73 -14.21
C TYR A 317 7.92 -13.72 -13.06
N ASN A 318 6.91 -14.59 -13.17
CA ASN A 318 6.70 -15.66 -12.19
C ASN A 318 6.46 -17.01 -12.83
N ARG A 319 6.76 -18.06 -12.05
CA ARG A 319 6.54 -19.46 -12.37
C ARG A 319 5.94 -20.14 -11.15
N ASN A 320 4.69 -20.57 -11.27
CA ASN A 320 3.93 -21.21 -10.20
C ASN A 320 3.61 -22.64 -10.62
N TYR A 321 4.32 -23.60 -10.05
CA TYR A 321 4.11 -25.01 -10.31
C TYR A 321 3.37 -25.64 -9.15
N LEU A 322 2.10 -25.98 -9.37
CA LEU A 322 1.14 -26.27 -8.33
C LEU A 322 0.48 -27.64 -8.54
N MET A 323 0.13 -28.32 -7.45
CA MET A 323 -0.89 -29.36 -7.43
C MET A 323 -2.26 -28.70 -7.36
N TRP A 324 -3.20 -29.12 -8.19
CA TRP A 324 -4.53 -28.51 -8.31
C TRP A 324 -5.63 -29.40 -7.72
N SER A 325 -5.73 -29.44 -6.38
CA SER A 325 -6.61 -30.37 -5.68
C SER A 325 -8.09 -30.13 -5.98
N THR A 326 -8.52 -28.88 -6.11
CA THR A 326 -9.92 -28.56 -6.43
C THR A 326 -10.38 -29.21 -7.71
N HIS A 327 -9.50 -29.33 -8.71
CA HIS A 327 -9.84 -29.90 -10.00
C HIS A 327 -10.27 -31.36 -9.91
N PHE A 328 -9.57 -32.18 -9.14
CA PHE A 328 -9.91 -33.62 -9.03
C PHE A 328 -10.83 -33.94 -7.85
N VAL A 329 -10.88 -33.10 -6.81
CA VAL A 329 -11.79 -33.29 -5.68
C VAL A 329 -13.21 -32.79 -5.98
N ASN A 330 -13.36 -31.59 -6.54
CA ASN A 330 -14.66 -30.93 -6.74
C ASN A 330 -15.13 -30.82 -8.19
N PHE A 331 -14.26 -30.45 -9.14
CA PHE A 331 -14.68 -30.16 -10.53
C PHE A 331 -14.75 -31.42 -11.43
N GLY A 332 -14.00 -32.46 -11.09
CA GLY A 332 -13.97 -33.69 -11.85
C GLY A 332 -14.95 -34.73 -11.39
N ALA A 333 -14.53 -35.98 -11.41
CA ALA A 333 -15.34 -37.12 -10.95
C ALA A 333 -15.59 -37.16 -9.44
N GLY A 334 -15.06 -36.18 -8.69
CA GLY A 334 -15.17 -36.16 -7.23
C GLY A 334 -14.29 -37.24 -6.61
N GLN A 335 -12.97 -37.17 -6.88
CA GLN A 335 -12.02 -38.16 -6.38
C GLN A 335 -11.76 -37.98 -4.89
N GLY A 336 -12.07 -38.96 -4.06
CA GLY A 336 -11.67 -39.03 -2.66
C GLY A 336 -10.21 -39.46 -2.49
N PRO A 337 -9.61 -39.16 -1.32
CA PRO A 337 -8.25 -39.63 -1.02
C PRO A 337 -8.20 -41.16 -0.79
N ASP A 338 -7.03 -41.75 -1.06
CA ASP A 338 -6.74 -43.12 -0.71
C ASP A 338 -6.72 -43.33 0.83
N PRO A 339 -6.97 -44.55 1.33
CA PRO A 339 -6.91 -44.86 2.77
C PRO A 339 -5.56 -44.46 3.38
N GLY A 340 -5.60 -43.93 4.61
CA GLY A 340 -4.42 -43.43 5.32
C GLY A 340 -4.25 -41.93 5.31
N TYR A 341 -5.25 -41.21 4.82
CA TYR A 341 -5.27 -39.73 4.94
C TYR A 341 -5.38 -39.25 6.40
N VAL A 342 -4.97 -38.04 6.65
CA VAL A 342 -4.97 -37.45 7.99
C VAL A 342 -5.77 -36.15 8.00
N VAL A 343 -6.71 -36.03 8.95
CA VAL A 343 -7.46 -34.80 9.23
C VAL A 343 -7.01 -34.24 10.56
N GLN A 344 -6.67 -32.93 10.57
CA GLN A 344 -6.29 -32.19 11.77
C GLN A 344 -6.96 -30.81 11.75
N ASN A 345 -7.58 -30.40 12.86
CA ASN A 345 -8.27 -29.11 12.96
C ASN A 345 -9.23 -28.85 11.80
N ASN A 346 -10.07 -29.83 11.50
CA ASN A 346 -11.02 -29.82 10.39
C ASN A 346 -10.38 -29.60 9.00
N THR A 347 -9.10 -29.97 8.85
CA THR A 347 -8.35 -29.84 7.60
C THR A 347 -7.75 -31.18 7.22
N LEU A 348 -7.92 -31.59 5.96
CA LEU A 348 -7.24 -32.72 5.37
C LEU A 348 -5.77 -32.33 5.15
N VAL A 349 -4.91 -32.67 6.12
CA VAL A 349 -3.51 -32.24 6.13
C VAL A 349 -2.57 -33.17 5.39
N GLN A 350 -2.99 -34.40 5.14
CA GLN A 350 -2.24 -35.39 4.34
C GLN A 350 -3.19 -36.23 3.54
N ALA A 351 -2.88 -36.36 2.25
CA ALA A 351 -3.69 -37.22 1.35
C ALA A 351 -2.84 -37.74 0.19
N ASN A 352 -3.19 -38.96 -0.27
CA ASN A 352 -2.74 -39.53 -1.52
C ASN A 352 -3.97 -39.73 -2.42
N PHE A 353 -3.79 -39.60 -3.72
CA PHE A 353 -4.81 -39.77 -4.73
C PHE A 353 -4.26 -40.66 -5.82
N SER A 354 -4.88 -41.83 -5.99
CA SER A 354 -4.51 -42.78 -7.01
C SER A 354 -4.70 -42.22 -8.43
N PRO A 355 -3.91 -42.69 -9.41
CA PRO A 355 -4.01 -42.28 -10.79
C PRO A 355 -5.40 -42.51 -11.40
N VAL A 356 -5.99 -41.48 -12.00
CA VAL A 356 -7.22 -41.56 -12.79
C VAL A 356 -6.96 -41.02 -14.18
N ALA A 357 -7.13 -41.85 -15.19
CA ALA A 357 -6.83 -41.47 -16.59
C ALA A 357 -7.61 -40.25 -17.02
N GLY A 358 -6.92 -39.27 -17.63
CA GLY A 358 -7.50 -38.03 -18.12
C GLY A 358 -7.73 -36.95 -17.07
N THR A 359 -7.45 -37.21 -15.79
CA THR A 359 -7.54 -36.20 -14.74
C THR A 359 -6.26 -35.42 -14.64
N ALA A 360 -6.33 -34.10 -14.69
CA ALA A 360 -5.22 -33.21 -14.40
C ALA A 360 -5.03 -33.08 -12.89
N TYR A 361 -3.80 -33.29 -12.42
CA TYR A 361 -3.45 -33.18 -11.01
C TYR A 361 -2.66 -31.93 -10.67
N GLY A 362 -2.09 -31.29 -11.67
CA GLY A 362 -1.31 -30.09 -11.53
C GLY A 362 -1.78 -28.94 -12.41
N ILE A 363 -1.36 -27.75 -12.04
CA ILE A 363 -1.46 -26.55 -12.85
C ILE A 363 -0.11 -25.85 -12.80
N TYR A 364 0.31 -25.30 -13.91
CA TYR A 364 1.56 -24.58 -14.02
C TYR A 364 1.35 -23.27 -14.73
N ASP A 365 1.47 -22.19 -13.97
CA ASP A 365 1.32 -20.82 -14.45
C ASP A 365 2.67 -20.17 -14.68
N GLN A 366 2.78 -19.48 -15.79
CA GLN A 366 3.87 -18.58 -16.10
C GLN A 366 3.27 -17.25 -16.51
N ILE A 367 3.68 -16.19 -15.83
CA ILE A 367 3.17 -14.84 -16.07
C ILE A 367 4.34 -13.90 -16.22
N SER A 368 4.37 -13.14 -17.30
CA SER A 368 5.32 -12.07 -17.54
C SER A 368 4.57 -10.77 -17.75
N ARG A 369 4.98 -9.72 -17.04
CA ARG A 369 4.45 -8.37 -17.15
C ARG A 369 5.61 -7.41 -17.40
N PRO A 370 6.00 -7.21 -18.66
CA PRO A 370 7.06 -6.25 -18.98
C PRO A 370 6.57 -4.81 -18.82
N ASP A 371 7.48 -3.93 -18.44
CA ASP A 371 7.31 -2.47 -18.46
C ASP A 371 6.09 -1.94 -17.67
N GLU A 372 5.67 -2.63 -16.62
CA GLU A 372 4.73 -2.05 -15.65
C GLU A 372 5.27 -0.74 -15.12
N SER A 373 4.41 0.23 -14.91
CA SER A 373 4.83 1.53 -14.43
C SER A 373 3.89 2.11 -13.39
N ALA A 374 4.48 2.86 -12.46
CA ALA A 374 3.76 3.73 -11.55
C ALA A 374 4.44 5.09 -11.50
N THR A 375 3.65 6.15 -11.39
CA THR A 375 4.14 7.53 -11.30
C THR A 375 3.47 8.27 -10.16
N ALA A 376 4.19 9.24 -9.62
CA ALA A 376 3.65 10.27 -8.75
C ALA A 376 4.34 11.60 -9.10
N SER A 377 3.57 12.65 -9.26
CA SER A 377 4.11 13.98 -9.55
C SER A 377 3.20 15.06 -9.00
N PHE A 378 3.78 16.19 -8.63
CA PHE A 378 3.02 17.36 -8.24
C PHE A 378 3.77 18.67 -8.58
N VAL A 379 2.99 19.73 -8.66
CA VAL A 379 3.49 21.12 -8.64
C VAL A 379 2.67 21.87 -7.60
N ASN A 380 3.35 22.53 -6.68
CA ASN A 380 2.73 23.28 -5.59
C ASN A 380 3.38 24.65 -5.46
N LEU A 381 2.57 25.68 -5.22
CA LEU A 381 3.00 27.02 -4.85
C LEU A 381 2.52 27.33 -3.44
N ASP A 382 3.47 27.54 -2.55
CA ASP A 382 3.24 28.06 -1.20
C ASP A 382 3.52 29.55 -1.15
N THR A 383 2.72 30.27 -0.38
CA THR A 383 2.90 31.70 -0.11
C THR A 383 2.80 31.92 1.38
N ASN A 384 3.77 32.61 1.94
CA ASN A 384 3.72 33.11 3.30
C ASN A 384 3.79 34.64 3.25
N TRP A 385 2.79 35.31 3.80
CA TRP A 385 2.69 36.78 3.80
C TRP A 385 2.41 37.31 5.20
N HIS A 386 3.37 37.98 5.78
CA HIS A 386 3.20 38.75 7.01
C HIS A 386 2.52 40.09 6.68
N VAL A 387 1.19 40.12 6.72
CA VAL A 387 0.40 41.32 6.36
C VAL A 387 0.62 42.47 7.35
N SER A 388 0.83 42.11 8.62
CA SER A 388 1.13 43.01 9.72
C SER A 388 1.77 42.24 10.88
N ASP A 389 2.22 42.92 11.92
CA ASP A 389 2.72 42.29 13.15
C ASP A 389 1.72 41.30 13.78
N ALA A 390 0.42 41.50 13.54
CA ALA A 390 -0.65 40.69 14.09
C ALA A 390 -1.21 39.63 13.12
N LEU A 391 -1.02 39.80 11.82
CA LEU A 391 -1.68 38.90 10.83
C LEU A 391 -0.68 38.36 9.83
N SER A 392 -0.60 37.04 9.77
CA SER A 392 0.06 36.27 8.72
C SER A 392 -0.94 35.46 7.90
N LEU A 393 -0.75 35.42 6.59
CA LEU A 393 -1.52 34.63 5.65
C LEU A 393 -0.64 33.56 5.01
N PHE A 394 -1.15 32.37 4.89
CA PHE A 394 -0.52 31.24 4.21
C PHE A 394 -1.44 30.77 3.08
N GLY A 395 -0.96 30.84 1.87
CA GLY A 395 -1.66 30.35 0.69
C GLY A 395 -0.97 29.14 0.13
N GLN A 396 -1.75 28.17 -0.36
CA GLN A 396 -1.23 27.00 -1.06
C GLN A 396 -2.15 26.67 -2.23
N VAL A 397 -1.57 26.47 -3.40
CA VAL A 397 -2.30 25.99 -4.59
C VAL A 397 -1.43 25.02 -5.36
N GLY A 398 -2.03 23.92 -5.77
CA GLY A 398 -1.26 22.91 -6.49
C GLY A 398 -2.11 21.86 -7.17
N THR A 399 -1.43 20.98 -7.86
CA THR A 399 -2.02 19.81 -8.52
C THR A 399 -1.06 18.63 -8.45
N SER A 400 -1.63 17.44 -8.29
CA SER A 400 -0.89 16.18 -8.29
C SER A 400 -1.49 15.21 -9.29
N VAL A 401 -0.64 14.39 -9.90
CA VAL A 401 -1.03 13.36 -10.88
C VAL A 401 -0.23 12.09 -10.62
N GLY A 402 -0.94 10.98 -10.51
CA GLY A 402 -0.41 9.63 -10.46
C GLY A 402 -1.00 8.77 -11.58
N ASP A 403 -0.16 8.02 -12.28
CA ASP A 403 -0.59 7.06 -13.29
C ASP A 403 0.02 5.69 -12.97
N GLY A 404 -0.79 4.62 -13.05
CA GLY A 404 -0.36 3.23 -12.91
C GLY A 404 -0.74 2.43 -14.15
N LYS A 405 0.20 1.65 -14.71
CA LYS A 405 -0.04 0.91 -15.96
C LYS A 405 0.58 -0.46 -15.94
N THR A 406 -0.18 -1.45 -16.40
CA THR A 406 0.32 -2.75 -16.84
C THR A 406 0.04 -2.86 -18.34
N PRO A 407 0.98 -2.41 -19.21
CA PRO A 407 0.72 -2.31 -20.65
C PRO A 407 0.59 -3.67 -21.33
N GLU A 408 1.21 -4.70 -20.78
CA GLU A 408 1.24 -6.04 -21.33
C GLU A 408 1.29 -7.09 -20.22
N GLN A 409 0.58 -8.21 -20.44
CA GLN A 409 0.71 -9.42 -19.64
C GLN A 409 0.76 -10.62 -20.58
N ASP A 410 1.85 -11.38 -20.50
CA ASP A 410 2.03 -12.62 -21.23
C ASP A 410 1.89 -13.79 -20.29
N VAL A 411 1.02 -14.74 -20.60
CA VAL A 411 0.75 -15.85 -19.73
C VAL A 411 0.72 -17.18 -20.48
N SER A 412 1.02 -18.22 -19.74
CA SER A 412 0.77 -19.61 -20.10
C SER A 412 0.33 -20.35 -18.87
N GLU A 413 -0.78 -21.07 -18.98
CA GLU A 413 -1.23 -22.02 -18.01
C GLU A 413 -1.28 -23.42 -18.63
N THR A 414 -0.71 -24.39 -17.98
CA THR A 414 -0.66 -25.77 -18.44
C THR A 414 -1.03 -26.72 -17.32
N GLU A 415 -1.56 -27.89 -17.66
CA GLU A 415 -1.99 -28.91 -16.70
C GLU A 415 -1.01 -30.10 -16.67
N PRO A 416 0.03 -30.06 -15.84
CA PRO A 416 0.97 -31.18 -15.69
C PRO A 416 0.36 -32.31 -14.85
N GLY A 417 0.94 -33.51 -14.99
CA GLY A 417 0.57 -34.68 -14.17
C GLY A 417 -0.75 -35.35 -14.54
N VAL A 418 -1.22 -35.19 -15.78
CA VAL A 418 -2.48 -35.84 -16.24
C VAL A 418 -2.38 -37.35 -16.10
N GLY A 419 -3.34 -37.94 -15.35
CA GLY A 419 -3.41 -39.37 -15.12
C GLY A 419 -2.39 -39.97 -14.16
N ASN A 420 -1.58 -39.15 -13.49
CA ASN A 420 -0.47 -39.66 -12.66
C ASN A 420 -0.79 -39.81 -11.17
N GLY A 421 -1.92 -39.27 -10.71
CA GLY A 421 -2.22 -39.15 -9.29
C GLY A 421 -1.47 -38.01 -8.61
N ALA A 422 -1.71 -37.83 -7.33
CA ALA A 422 -1.05 -36.77 -6.55
C ALA A 422 -0.93 -37.16 -5.07
N ALA A 423 -0.05 -36.50 -4.35
CA ALA A 423 0.03 -36.62 -2.91
C ALA A 423 0.51 -35.31 -2.29
N TYR A 424 0.04 -35.01 -1.09
CA TYR A 424 0.52 -33.85 -0.33
C TYR A 424 0.57 -34.09 1.16
N THR A 425 1.38 -33.28 1.83
CA THR A 425 1.41 -33.15 3.29
C THR A 425 1.58 -31.68 3.67
N LEU A 426 0.67 -31.17 4.48
CA LEU A 426 0.78 -29.87 5.13
C LEU A 426 1.50 -30.07 6.47
N HIS A 427 2.54 -29.29 6.71
CA HIS A 427 3.34 -29.37 7.94
C HIS A 427 2.98 -28.23 8.93
N GLY A 428 1.81 -27.62 8.75
CA GLY A 428 1.41 -26.43 9.49
C GLY A 428 2.40 -25.27 9.27
N MET A 429 2.64 -24.47 10.30
CA MET A 429 3.55 -23.32 10.23
C MET A 429 5.02 -23.67 10.50
N GLY A 430 5.32 -24.94 10.76
CA GLY A 430 6.69 -25.40 11.06
C GLY A 430 7.61 -25.47 9.85
N SER A 431 7.09 -25.93 8.72
CA SER A 431 7.81 -26.01 7.45
C SER A 431 6.86 -25.89 6.27
N GLY A 432 7.40 -25.63 5.08
CA GLY A 432 6.64 -25.57 3.86
C GLY A 432 5.93 -26.89 3.56
N PRO A 433 4.75 -26.86 2.91
CA PRO A 433 4.05 -28.06 2.47
C PRO A 433 4.88 -28.86 1.47
N SER A 434 4.59 -30.19 1.44
CA SER A 434 5.17 -31.10 0.47
C SER A 434 4.10 -31.56 -0.50
N PHE A 435 4.44 -31.70 -1.79
CA PHE A 435 3.54 -32.31 -2.76
C PHE A 435 4.31 -33.02 -3.88
N ASN A 436 3.63 -33.95 -4.56
CA ASN A 436 4.09 -34.55 -5.80
C ASN A 436 2.89 -34.82 -6.73
N LEU A 437 3.18 -34.99 -8.02
CA LEU A 437 2.19 -35.30 -9.05
C LEU A 437 2.41 -36.72 -9.58
N GLY A 438 2.53 -37.69 -8.68
CA GLY A 438 2.80 -39.09 -9.01
C GLY A 438 4.19 -39.33 -9.58
N SER A 439 4.36 -40.32 -10.44
CA SER A 439 5.66 -40.65 -11.04
C SER A 439 6.02 -39.65 -12.15
N THR A 440 6.24 -38.41 -11.81
CA THR A 440 6.66 -37.39 -12.78
C THR A 440 8.11 -37.63 -13.18
N ASN A 441 8.30 -38.25 -14.32
CA ASN A 441 9.57 -38.15 -15.01
C ASN A 441 9.61 -36.80 -15.75
N ASN A 442 9.96 -35.74 -15.03
CA ASN A 442 10.00 -34.39 -15.55
C ASN A 442 11.03 -34.17 -16.67
N THR A 443 11.78 -35.18 -17.09
CA THR A 443 12.77 -35.13 -18.15
C THR A 443 12.17 -35.07 -19.55
N THR A 444 10.86 -35.41 -19.69
CA THR A 444 10.13 -35.24 -20.94
C THR A 444 9.11 -34.11 -20.77
N PRO A 445 8.91 -33.26 -21.78
CA PRO A 445 7.83 -32.29 -21.75
C PRO A 445 6.53 -33.07 -21.53
N PHE A 446 5.92 -32.89 -20.35
CA PHE A 446 4.68 -33.51 -19.97
C PHE A 446 4.70 -35.04 -20.09
N PRO A 447 5.04 -35.74 -18.99
CA PRO A 447 5.15 -37.20 -18.97
C PRO A 447 3.90 -37.87 -19.55
N GLY A 448 4.09 -38.79 -20.49
CA GLY A 448 3.03 -39.57 -21.08
C GLY A 448 2.54 -39.11 -22.45
N GLY A 449 3.10 -38.03 -23.03
CA GLY A 449 2.70 -37.59 -24.37
C GLY A 449 1.25 -37.16 -24.49
N VAL A 450 0.61 -36.87 -23.36
CA VAL A 450 -0.76 -36.35 -23.33
C VAL A 450 -0.72 -34.88 -23.75
N PRO A 451 -1.59 -34.44 -24.65
CA PRO A 451 -1.73 -33.07 -24.99
C PRO A 451 -2.04 -32.27 -23.73
N VAL A 452 -1.22 -31.28 -23.42
CA VAL A 452 -1.50 -30.34 -22.37
C VAL A 452 -2.64 -29.47 -22.86
N THR A 453 -3.73 -29.49 -22.15
CA THR A 453 -4.77 -28.48 -22.31
C THR A 453 -4.22 -27.19 -21.73
N PHE A 454 -4.25 -26.11 -22.51
CA PHE A 454 -4.11 -24.82 -21.93
C PHE A 454 -5.31 -24.61 -21.02
N GLY A 455 -5.07 -24.39 -19.76
CA GLY A 455 -6.09 -24.05 -18.81
C GLY A 455 -6.62 -22.65 -19.02
N TRP A 456 -7.26 -22.14 -18.06
CA TRP A 456 -7.86 -20.82 -18.05
C TRP A 456 -6.77 -19.76 -17.92
N ILE A 457 -6.54 -18.96 -18.96
CA ILE A 457 -5.40 -18.04 -19.02
C ILE A 457 -5.84 -16.62 -18.69
N PHE A 458 -5.17 -16.03 -17.71
CA PHE A 458 -5.17 -14.60 -17.44
C PHE A 458 -4.20 -13.89 -18.39
N GLY A 459 -4.55 -13.65 -19.63
CA GLY A 459 -3.62 -13.11 -20.61
C GLY A 459 -3.96 -11.71 -21.09
N GLY A 460 -2.92 -10.88 -21.34
CA GLY A 460 -3.04 -9.56 -21.95
C GLY A 460 -3.83 -8.55 -21.13
N GLN A 461 -3.57 -8.49 -19.83
CA GLN A 461 -4.19 -7.52 -18.96
C GLN A 461 -3.57 -6.15 -19.19
N ASN A 462 -4.40 -5.16 -19.50
CA ASN A 462 -4.02 -3.76 -19.61
C ASN A 462 -4.71 -2.99 -18.49
N ILE A 463 -3.99 -2.76 -17.40
CA ILE A 463 -4.46 -1.87 -16.34
C ILE A 463 -4.01 -0.46 -16.68
N ASP A 464 -4.91 0.51 -16.57
CA ASP A 464 -4.63 1.93 -16.66
C ASP A 464 -5.37 2.63 -15.50
N VAL A 465 -4.63 3.05 -14.51
CA VAL A 465 -5.12 3.76 -13.34
C VAL A 465 -4.68 5.20 -13.42
N GLN A 466 -5.58 6.13 -13.17
CA GLN A 466 -5.32 7.56 -13.11
C GLN A 466 -5.84 8.11 -11.79
N ASP A 467 -4.99 8.88 -11.13
CA ASP A 467 -5.27 9.57 -9.87
C ASP A 467 -4.89 11.03 -10.02
N ARG A 468 -5.79 11.96 -9.76
CA ARG A 468 -5.59 13.38 -9.99
C ARG A 468 -6.22 14.18 -8.90
N GLU A 469 -5.47 15.11 -8.35
CA GLU A 469 -5.93 15.99 -7.30
C GLU A 469 -5.49 17.42 -7.58
N THR A 470 -6.36 18.38 -7.28
CA THR A 470 -6.06 19.81 -7.36
C THR A 470 -6.60 20.45 -6.10
N TRP A 471 -5.79 21.28 -5.46
CA TRP A 471 -6.15 21.93 -4.20
C TRP A 471 -5.89 23.41 -4.21
N ALA A 472 -6.64 24.10 -3.37
CA ALA A 472 -6.35 25.48 -2.99
C ALA A 472 -6.71 25.67 -1.52
N LYS A 473 -5.83 26.31 -0.74
CA LYS A 473 -6.12 26.68 0.64
C LYS A 473 -5.57 28.05 0.98
N ILE A 474 -6.23 28.70 1.93
CA ILE A 474 -5.75 29.94 2.56
C ILE A 474 -5.93 29.75 4.05
N ASP A 475 -4.86 29.84 4.79
CA ASP A 475 -4.81 29.85 6.24
C ASP A 475 -4.41 31.25 6.74
N SER A 476 -4.92 31.63 7.89
CA SER A 476 -4.64 32.90 8.56
C SER A 476 -4.22 32.63 9.99
N ASP A 477 -3.19 33.32 10.44
CA ASP A 477 -2.75 33.32 11.83
C ASP A 477 -2.82 34.77 12.35
N TYR A 478 -3.74 35.00 13.30
CA TYR A 478 -3.95 36.31 13.91
C TYR A 478 -3.47 36.29 15.37
N LYS A 479 -2.37 36.98 15.66
CA LYS A 479 -1.79 37.13 17.00
C LYS A 479 -2.69 38.00 17.87
N VAL A 480 -3.30 37.41 18.86
CA VAL A 480 -4.17 38.07 19.84
C VAL A 480 -3.35 38.66 20.98
N ASN A 481 -2.39 37.91 21.48
CA ASN A 481 -1.46 38.24 22.56
C ASN A 481 -2.15 38.93 23.77
N ASN A 482 -3.28 38.35 24.23
CA ASN A 482 -4.06 38.91 25.34
C ASN A 482 -4.17 37.87 26.48
N GLY A 483 -3.32 38.03 27.49
CA GLY A 483 -3.21 37.08 28.58
C GLY A 483 -2.73 35.71 28.10
N SER A 484 -3.50 34.65 28.37
CA SER A 484 -3.17 33.28 27.87
C SER A 484 -3.57 33.05 26.43
N TRP A 485 -4.30 33.94 25.80
CA TRP A 485 -4.72 33.81 24.42
C TRP A 485 -3.61 34.30 23.50
N GLN A 486 -3.02 33.41 22.73
CA GLN A 486 -1.90 33.71 21.86
C GLN A 486 -2.37 34.04 20.43
N ASP A 487 -2.94 33.08 19.75
CA ASP A 487 -3.25 33.18 18.35
C ASP A 487 -4.70 32.69 18.05
N LEU A 488 -5.29 33.26 17.01
CA LEU A 488 -6.51 32.77 16.39
C LEU A 488 -6.18 32.37 14.95
N LYS A 489 -6.27 31.10 14.65
CA LYS A 489 -6.07 30.55 13.31
C LYS A 489 -7.39 30.23 12.67
N PHE A 490 -7.52 30.55 11.39
CA PHE A 490 -8.70 30.20 10.59
C PHE A 490 -8.33 30.06 9.13
N GLY A 491 -9.04 29.22 8.42
CA GLY A 491 -8.73 28.98 7.02
C GLY A 491 -9.85 28.27 6.28
N VAL A 492 -9.66 28.20 4.96
CA VAL A 492 -10.54 27.52 4.02
C VAL A 492 -9.70 26.70 3.06
N ARG A 493 -10.23 25.55 2.66
CA ARG A 493 -9.61 24.65 1.68
C ARG A 493 -10.66 24.14 0.71
N TYR A 494 -10.24 23.94 -0.54
CA TYR A 494 -11.00 23.25 -1.57
C TYR A 494 -10.11 22.24 -2.30
N ASP A 495 -10.64 21.03 -2.51
CA ASP A 495 -10.00 19.98 -3.28
C ASP A 495 -10.95 19.42 -4.33
N ASP A 496 -10.39 19.05 -5.46
CA ASP A 496 -11.05 18.34 -6.56
C ASP A 496 -10.19 17.12 -6.92
N HIS A 497 -10.73 15.92 -6.71
CA HIS A 497 -10.03 14.67 -6.85
C HIS A 497 -10.78 13.73 -7.79
N ASP A 498 -10.08 13.16 -8.77
CA ASP A 498 -10.61 12.22 -9.76
C ASP A 498 -9.77 10.95 -9.80
N ARG A 499 -10.41 9.81 -9.52
CA ARG A 499 -9.80 8.48 -9.56
C ARG A 499 -10.49 7.61 -10.58
N VAL A 500 -9.73 7.12 -11.57
CA VAL A 500 -10.20 6.21 -12.62
C VAL A 500 -9.36 4.95 -12.62
N SER A 501 -10.01 3.79 -12.65
CA SER A 501 -9.34 2.49 -12.85
C SER A 501 -9.95 1.78 -14.04
N ASN A 502 -9.15 1.54 -15.05
CA ASN A 502 -9.50 0.73 -16.22
C ASN A 502 -8.78 -0.61 -16.15
N ASN A 503 -9.47 -1.68 -16.48
CA ASN A 503 -8.91 -3.01 -16.45
C ASN A 503 -9.38 -3.83 -17.66
N ALA A 504 -8.59 -3.81 -18.71
CA ALA A 504 -8.79 -4.65 -19.87
C ALA A 504 -8.02 -5.96 -19.70
N ILE A 505 -8.72 -7.08 -19.62
CA ILE A 505 -8.13 -8.39 -19.42
C ILE A 505 -8.24 -9.24 -20.69
N ALA A 506 -7.20 -9.97 -21.03
CA ALA A 506 -7.22 -10.92 -22.15
C ALA A 506 -7.80 -12.29 -21.76
N GLN A 507 -8.28 -12.42 -20.55
CA GLN A 507 -9.05 -13.56 -20.07
C GLN A 507 -10.44 -13.51 -20.67
N GLY A 508 -10.97 -14.61 -21.10
CA GLY A 508 -12.35 -14.58 -21.54
C GLY A 508 -12.88 -15.85 -22.11
N PRO A 509 -14.23 -15.94 -22.24
CA PRO A 509 -14.94 -17.17 -22.58
C PRO A 509 -14.60 -17.73 -23.95
N THR A 510 -13.89 -17.00 -24.78
CA THR A 510 -13.53 -17.41 -26.16
C THR A 510 -12.05 -17.73 -26.31
N PHE A 511 -11.26 -17.69 -25.23
CA PHE A 511 -9.85 -18.06 -25.30
C PHE A 511 -9.72 -19.58 -25.35
N SER A 512 -9.34 -20.10 -26.47
CA SER A 512 -9.14 -21.54 -26.73
C SER A 512 -7.68 -21.88 -27.06
N GLY A 513 -6.76 -21.07 -26.60
CA GLY A 513 -5.33 -21.16 -26.93
C GLY A 513 -5.00 -20.65 -28.35
N PRO A 514 -3.72 -20.61 -28.71
CA PRO A 514 -3.26 -19.99 -29.97
C PRO A 514 -3.83 -20.64 -31.23
N ASN A 515 -4.32 -21.85 -31.14
CA ASN A 515 -4.84 -22.63 -32.31
C ASN A 515 -6.26 -23.14 -32.07
N GLY A 516 -7.10 -22.40 -31.36
CA GLY A 516 -8.50 -22.81 -31.16
C GLY A 516 -8.67 -24.04 -30.26
N GLY A 517 -7.84 -24.21 -29.24
CA GLY A 517 -7.89 -25.31 -28.28
C GLY A 517 -7.17 -26.57 -28.74
N GLY A 518 -6.50 -26.55 -29.84
CA GLY A 518 -5.65 -27.65 -30.30
C GLY A 518 -4.27 -27.60 -29.64
N THR A 519 -3.92 -28.63 -28.90
CA THR A 519 -2.58 -28.79 -28.33
C THR A 519 -1.67 -29.43 -29.37
N SER A 520 -0.69 -28.66 -29.86
CA SER A 520 0.42 -29.20 -30.62
C SER A 520 1.66 -29.25 -29.73
N THR A 521 2.37 -30.37 -29.74
CA THR A 521 3.66 -30.51 -29.06
C THR A 521 4.69 -29.49 -29.53
N ALA A 522 4.49 -28.87 -30.71
CA ALA A 522 5.32 -27.79 -31.22
C ALA A 522 5.18 -26.49 -30.40
N ASN A 523 4.14 -26.37 -29.60
CA ASN A 523 3.86 -25.18 -28.76
C ASN A 523 4.37 -25.34 -27.31
N TYR A 524 5.07 -26.44 -26.99
CA TYR A 524 5.61 -26.63 -25.66
C TYR A 524 6.88 -25.81 -25.44
N PRO A 525 7.15 -25.37 -24.21
CA PRO A 525 8.42 -24.73 -23.89
C PRO A 525 9.59 -25.63 -24.31
N SER A 526 10.57 -25.04 -24.98
CA SER A 526 11.79 -25.72 -25.38
C SER A 526 12.86 -25.72 -24.30
N THR A 527 12.68 -24.93 -23.26
CA THR A 527 13.63 -24.79 -22.16
C THR A 527 13.20 -25.64 -21.00
N PHE A 528 14.09 -26.56 -20.56
CA PHE A 528 13.92 -27.34 -19.35
C PHE A 528 15.01 -26.98 -18.36
N SER A 529 14.64 -26.70 -17.12
CA SER A 529 15.58 -26.44 -16.04
C SER A 529 14.94 -26.81 -14.69
N THR A 530 15.70 -26.61 -13.64
CA THR A 530 15.19 -26.66 -12.28
C THR A 530 14.89 -25.24 -11.79
N TYR A 531 14.16 -25.12 -10.69
CA TYR A 531 14.27 -23.90 -9.88
C TYR A 531 15.76 -23.69 -9.53
N PRO A 532 16.22 -22.45 -9.28
CA PRO A 532 17.59 -22.20 -8.88
C PRO A 532 18.04 -23.12 -7.73
N SER A 533 19.30 -23.53 -7.71
CA SER A 533 19.79 -24.46 -6.70
C SER A 533 19.70 -23.97 -5.25
N ASN A 534 19.57 -22.66 -5.07
CA ASN A 534 19.32 -21.99 -3.80
C ASN A 534 17.84 -21.61 -3.59
N PHE A 535 16.90 -22.22 -4.35
CA PHE A 535 15.47 -22.03 -4.13
C PHE A 535 15.09 -22.62 -2.77
N ASP A 536 14.42 -21.81 -1.94
CA ASP A 536 13.98 -22.25 -0.62
C ASP A 536 12.60 -22.90 -0.69
N SER A 537 12.54 -24.19 -0.36
CA SER A 537 11.28 -24.91 -0.19
C SER A 537 10.78 -24.90 1.26
N PHE A 538 11.46 -24.17 2.15
CA PHE A 538 11.13 -24.06 3.59
C PHE A 538 11.01 -25.41 4.29
N GLY A 539 11.82 -26.39 3.86
CA GLY A 539 11.81 -27.76 4.37
C GLY A 539 10.72 -28.64 3.78
N GLY A 540 9.92 -28.17 2.85
CA GLY A 540 8.98 -28.98 2.07
C GLY A 540 9.69 -29.75 0.95
N SER A 541 9.04 -30.81 0.46
CA SER A 541 9.47 -31.56 -0.73
C SER A 541 8.55 -31.27 -1.90
N ILE A 542 9.10 -30.69 -2.97
CA ILE A 542 8.33 -30.28 -4.15
C ILE A 542 9.04 -30.72 -5.44
N PRO A 543 8.31 -30.87 -6.56
CA PRO A 543 8.93 -31.03 -7.86
C PRO A 543 9.75 -29.79 -8.23
N THR A 544 10.99 -29.93 -8.66
CA THR A 544 11.90 -28.82 -8.98
C THR A 544 12.22 -28.67 -10.45
N GLY A 545 12.17 -29.75 -11.22
CA GLY A 545 12.40 -29.75 -12.65
C GLY A 545 11.15 -29.39 -13.43
N ILE A 546 11.21 -28.34 -14.22
CA ILE A 546 10.06 -27.85 -14.98
C ILE A 546 10.46 -27.39 -16.38
N TRP A 547 9.53 -27.53 -17.31
CA TRP A 547 9.61 -26.88 -18.61
C TRP A 547 9.04 -25.47 -18.48
N TYR A 548 9.69 -24.50 -19.14
CA TYR A 548 9.23 -23.11 -19.06
C TYR A 548 9.57 -22.33 -20.33
N TRP A 549 8.80 -21.28 -20.59
CA TRP A 549 9.19 -20.19 -21.49
C TRP A 549 9.92 -19.11 -20.69
N THR A 550 11.00 -18.59 -21.25
CA THR A 550 11.56 -17.32 -20.76
C THR A 550 10.54 -16.19 -21.04
N PRO A 551 10.65 -15.02 -20.36
CA PRO A 551 9.77 -13.89 -20.65
C PRO A 551 9.68 -13.56 -22.15
N GLN A 552 10.81 -13.58 -22.86
CA GLN A 552 10.86 -13.28 -24.31
C GLN A 552 10.20 -14.36 -25.15
N GLN A 553 10.35 -15.63 -24.79
CA GLN A 553 9.67 -16.74 -25.47
C GLN A 553 8.16 -16.67 -25.23
N LEU A 554 7.74 -16.33 -23.99
CA LEU A 554 6.34 -16.20 -23.63
C LEU A 554 5.67 -15.04 -24.38
N GLN A 555 6.36 -13.90 -24.48
CA GLN A 555 5.93 -12.76 -25.28
C GLN A 555 5.79 -13.13 -26.76
N ALA A 556 6.78 -13.82 -27.32
CA ALA A 556 6.73 -14.29 -28.71
C ALA A 556 5.59 -15.29 -28.94
N TYR A 557 5.34 -16.18 -27.98
CA TYR A 557 4.25 -17.14 -27.99
C TYR A 557 2.88 -16.45 -27.95
N ASN A 558 2.73 -15.43 -27.10
CA ASN A 558 1.53 -14.59 -26.98
C ASN A 558 1.48 -13.42 -27.99
N GLY A 559 2.35 -13.40 -28.98
CA GLY A 559 2.50 -12.31 -29.94
C GLY A 559 1.29 -12.01 -30.80
N PRO A 560 1.39 -11.04 -31.70
CA PRO A 560 0.26 -10.57 -32.51
C PRO A 560 -0.42 -11.68 -33.29
N GLY A 561 -1.74 -11.80 -33.17
CA GLY A 561 -2.58 -12.78 -33.83
C GLY A 561 -2.91 -14.04 -33.07
N LEU A 562 -2.27 -14.33 -31.95
CA LEU A 562 -2.55 -15.49 -31.10
C LEU A 562 -3.54 -15.17 -29.98
N VAL A 563 -3.49 -13.98 -29.43
CA VAL A 563 -4.41 -13.50 -28.39
C VAL A 563 -5.04 -12.20 -28.89
N GLN A 564 -6.33 -12.05 -28.74
CA GLN A 564 -6.97 -10.79 -29.03
C GLN A 564 -6.66 -9.80 -27.91
N ARG A 565 -5.69 -8.93 -28.13
CA ARG A 565 -5.18 -7.95 -27.15
C ARG A 565 -5.75 -6.54 -27.36
N ASP A 566 -6.82 -6.39 -28.12
CA ASP A 566 -7.49 -5.10 -28.28
C ASP A 566 -8.16 -4.71 -26.95
N PRO A 567 -7.63 -3.73 -26.20
CA PRO A 567 -8.15 -3.39 -24.87
C PRO A 567 -9.63 -3.00 -24.93
N LEU A 568 -10.06 -2.32 -25.99
CA LEU A 568 -11.45 -1.88 -26.14
C LEU A 568 -12.41 -3.05 -26.29
N LYS A 569 -11.99 -4.13 -26.94
CA LYS A 569 -12.81 -5.34 -27.10
C LYS A 569 -12.78 -6.24 -25.86
N ARG A 570 -11.75 -6.10 -25.04
CA ARG A 570 -11.52 -6.94 -23.87
C ARG A 570 -11.70 -6.21 -22.56
N GLU A 571 -12.28 -5.01 -22.61
CA GLU A 571 -12.59 -4.27 -21.39
C GLU A 571 -13.52 -5.09 -20.49
N TYR A 572 -13.05 -5.39 -19.30
CA TYR A 572 -13.81 -6.04 -18.25
C TYR A 572 -14.42 -4.98 -17.36
N TYR A 573 -15.51 -4.39 -17.86
CA TYR A 573 -16.17 -3.24 -17.24
C TYR A 573 -16.54 -3.44 -15.77
N GLN A 574 -16.61 -4.67 -15.28
CA GLN A 574 -16.85 -4.96 -13.86
C GLN A 574 -15.71 -4.47 -12.98
N TYR A 575 -14.46 -4.39 -13.50
CA TYR A 575 -13.30 -3.87 -12.77
C TYR A 575 -13.02 -2.40 -13.06
N LEU A 576 -13.78 -1.81 -13.97
CA LEU A 576 -13.70 -0.39 -14.23
C LEU A 576 -14.50 0.37 -13.18
N PHE A 577 -13.93 1.43 -12.63
CA PHE A 577 -14.67 2.37 -11.81
C PHE A 577 -14.11 3.79 -11.97
N GLN A 578 -14.95 4.74 -11.64
CA GLN A 578 -14.58 6.14 -11.53
C GLN A 578 -15.19 6.72 -10.26
N VAL A 579 -14.36 7.43 -9.48
CA VAL A 579 -14.77 8.17 -8.29
C VAL A 579 -14.29 9.61 -8.47
N HIS A 580 -15.21 10.55 -8.40
CA HIS A 580 -14.91 11.98 -8.43
C HIS A 580 -15.38 12.60 -7.11
N GLU A 581 -14.47 13.23 -6.38
CA GLU A 581 -14.72 13.84 -5.07
C GLU A 581 -14.41 15.34 -5.11
N LYS A 582 -15.24 16.11 -4.44
CA LYS A 582 -15.02 17.54 -4.20
C LYS A 582 -15.18 17.80 -2.72
N ASP A 583 -14.14 18.38 -2.15
CA ASP A 583 -14.08 18.69 -0.75
C ASP A 583 -13.97 20.19 -0.52
N ALA A 584 -14.81 20.71 0.36
CA ALA A 584 -14.73 22.07 0.82
C ALA A 584 -14.68 22.09 2.35
N ALA A 585 -13.61 22.67 2.90
CA ALA A 585 -13.42 22.73 4.35
C ALA A 585 -13.16 24.14 4.83
N ALA A 586 -13.62 24.41 6.07
CA ALA A 586 -13.30 25.64 6.79
C ALA A 586 -13.00 25.31 8.25
N TYR A 587 -12.08 26.05 8.86
CA TYR A 587 -11.77 25.83 10.27
C TYR A 587 -11.51 27.13 11.02
N VAL A 588 -11.64 27.02 12.34
CA VAL A 588 -11.19 28.02 13.32
C VAL A 588 -10.52 27.31 14.49
N GLN A 589 -9.42 27.85 14.97
CA GLN A 589 -8.64 27.33 16.09
C GLN A 589 -8.12 28.49 16.93
N ALA A 590 -8.24 28.37 18.25
CA ALA A 590 -7.65 29.28 19.21
C ALA A 590 -6.47 28.57 19.91
N ASP A 591 -5.32 29.23 19.92
CA ASP A 591 -4.12 28.74 20.58
C ASP A 591 -3.91 29.52 21.90
N PHE A 592 -3.58 28.79 22.95
CA PHE A 592 -3.43 29.31 24.30
C PHE A 592 -2.07 28.93 24.86
N ARG A 593 -1.49 29.85 25.67
CA ARG A 593 -0.23 29.57 26.37
C ARG A 593 -0.25 30.25 27.74
N GLY A 594 0.12 29.50 28.78
CA GLY A 594 0.44 29.99 30.09
C GLY A 594 1.92 29.84 30.39
N GLU A 595 2.30 29.96 31.65
CA GLU A 595 3.69 29.82 32.10
C GLU A 595 4.20 28.38 31.91
N ASP A 596 3.40 27.37 32.36
CA ASP A 596 3.77 25.97 32.32
C ASP A 596 2.81 25.12 31.46
N TRP A 597 2.04 25.74 30.56
CA TRP A 597 1.12 25.00 29.70
C TRP A 597 0.88 25.69 28.35
N ALA A 598 0.56 24.90 27.36
CA ALA A 598 0.09 25.35 26.06
C ALA A 598 -1.06 24.46 25.59
N GLY A 599 -1.98 24.98 24.81
CA GLY A 599 -3.11 24.22 24.30
C GLY A 599 -3.74 24.87 23.08
N ASN A 600 -4.53 24.09 22.37
CA ASN A 600 -5.39 24.60 21.31
C ASN A 600 -6.77 23.96 21.38
N VAL A 601 -7.76 24.70 20.92
CA VAL A 601 -9.13 24.21 20.72
C VAL A 601 -9.61 24.71 19.37
N GLY A 602 -10.19 23.85 18.57
CA GLY A 602 -10.65 24.22 17.25
C GLY A 602 -11.82 23.40 16.74
N LEU A 603 -12.36 23.86 15.65
CA LEU A 603 -13.46 23.24 14.93
C LEU A 603 -13.16 23.31 13.43
N ARG A 604 -13.25 22.18 12.76
CA ARG A 604 -13.20 22.07 11.30
C ARG A 604 -14.53 21.54 10.79
N VAL A 605 -15.03 22.12 9.72
CA VAL A 605 -16.25 21.66 9.02
C VAL A 605 -15.85 21.28 7.61
N VAL A 606 -16.25 20.08 7.18
CA VAL A 606 -15.89 19.53 5.88
C VAL A 606 -17.18 19.11 5.16
N HIS A 607 -17.34 19.58 3.94
CA HIS A 607 -18.39 19.12 3.03
C HIS A 607 -17.74 18.34 1.90
N THR A 608 -18.13 17.07 1.74
CA THR A 608 -17.69 16.19 0.64
C THR A 608 -18.87 15.92 -0.29
N SER A 609 -18.62 16.00 -1.60
CA SER A 609 -19.52 15.55 -2.66
C SER A 609 -18.81 14.47 -3.46
N GLU A 610 -19.44 13.31 -3.59
CA GLU A 610 -18.90 12.15 -4.31
C GLU A 610 -19.83 11.76 -5.46
N ASP A 611 -19.22 11.58 -6.64
CA ASP A 611 -19.86 11.03 -7.84
C ASP A 611 -19.10 9.72 -8.18
N VAL A 612 -19.81 8.59 -8.09
CA VAL A 612 -19.26 7.25 -8.32
C VAL A 612 -19.95 6.62 -9.52
N VAL A 613 -19.16 6.02 -10.42
CA VAL A 613 -19.71 5.21 -11.53
C VAL A 613 -19.25 3.78 -11.37
N THR A 614 -20.22 2.87 -11.27
CA THR A 614 -20.00 1.42 -11.25
C THR A 614 -20.59 0.76 -12.49
N TYR A 615 -20.15 -0.44 -12.82
CA TYR A 615 -20.59 -1.13 -14.03
C TYR A 615 -21.11 -2.52 -13.68
N THR A 616 -22.30 -2.84 -14.23
CA THR A 616 -22.94 -4.14 -14.01
C THR A 616 -23.11 -4.84 -15.37
N GLN A 617 -22.70 -6.10 -15.45
CA GLN A 617 -22.95 -6.94 -16.60
C GLN A 617 -24.45 -7.24 -16.71
N VAL A 618 -24.98 -7.14 -17.92
CA VAL A 618 -26.40 -7.36 -18.20
C VAL A 618 -26.58 -8.22 -19.46
N ALA A 619 -27.77 -8.65 -19.76
CA ALA A 619 -28.02 -9.36 -21.01
C ALA A 619 -28.05 -8.43 -22.23
N ALA A 620 -27.81 -8.97 -23.41
CA ALA A 620 -27.64 -8.21 -24.64
C ALA A 620 -28.86 -7.35 -25.05
N ASN A 621 -30.03 -7.71 -24.62
CA ASN A 621 -31.27 -6.97 -24.89
C ASN A 621 -31.74 -6.08 -23.72
N THR A 622 -30.90 -5.85 -22.74
CA THR A 622 -31.22 -4.97 -21.60
C THR A 622 -31.27 -3.51 -22.09
N PRO A 623 -32.38 -2.81 -21.86
CA PRO A 623 -32.48 -1.39 -22.20
C PRO A 623 -31.37 -0.58 -21.47
N GLY A 624 -30.65 0.28 -22.21
CA GLY A 624 -29.57 1.09 -21.67
C GLY A 624 -28.18 0.41 -21.65
N ALA A 625 -28.06 -0.83 -22.09
CA ALA A 625 -26.79 -1.52 -22.27
C ALA A 625 -26.02 -0.97 -23.48
N THR A 626 -25.29 0.11 -23.27
CA THR A 626 -24.54 0.81 -24.32
C THR A 626 -23.07 0.42 -24.42
N LEU A 627 -22.56 -0.21 -23.36
CA LEU A 627 -21.17 -0.68 -23.30
C LEU A 627 -21.12 -2.19 -23.60
N THR A 628 -20.28 -2.59 -24.54
CA THR A 628 -20.14 -4.00 -24.91
C THR A 628 -18.66 -4.37 -25.07
N SER A 629 -18.32 -5.56 -24.62
CA SER A 629 -17.02 -6.19 -24.83
C SER A 629 -17.19 -7.69 -25.10
N LEU A 630 -16.10 -8.45 -25.18
CA LEU A 630 -16.16 -9.92 -25.28
C LEU A 630 -16.78 -10.57 -24.04
N PHE A 631 -16.84 -9.85 -22.93
CA PHE A 631 -17.48 -10.31 -21.70
C PHE A 631 -18.99 -10.06 -21.64
N GLY A 632 -19.53 -9.40 -22.62
CA GLY A 632 -20.96 -9.11 -22.73
C GLY A 632 -21.25 -7.60 -22.65
N PRO A 633 -22.54 -7.26 -22.66
CA PRO A 633 -23.00 -5.90 -22.47
C PRO A 633 -23.01 -5.49 -20.99
N PHE A 634 -22.76 -4.19 -20.76
CA PHE A 634 -22.72 -3.59 -19.43
C PHE A 634 -23.53 -2.29 -19.37
N ILE A 635 -23.99 -1.96 -18.18
CA ILE A 635 -24.59 -0.66 -17.85
C ILE A 635 -23.71 0.03 -16.83
N GLY A 636 -23.34 1.28 -17.08
CA GLY A 636 -22.79 2.19 -16.10
C GLY A 636 -23.89 2.77 -15.21
N ILE A 637 -23.72 2.67 -13.90
CA ILE A 637 -24.66 3.16 -12.91
C ILE A 637 -23.99 4.30 -12.16
N PRO A 638 -24.33 5.58 -12.44
CA PRO A 638 -23.84 6.70 -11.65
C PRO A 638 -24.63 6.81 -10.34
N VAL A 639 -23.91 7.08 -9.25
CA VAL A 639 -24.47 7.38 -7.93
C VAL A 639 -23.77 8.61 -7.39
N SER A 640 -24.55 9.60 -6.97
CA SER A 640 -24.04 10.83 -6.37
C SER A 640 -24.58 10.98 -4.97
N HIS A 641 -23.71 11.30 -4.03
CA HIS A 641 -24.12 11.64 -2.67
C HIS A 641 -23.16 12.68 -2.06
N GLY A 642 -23.55 13.24 -0.93
CA GLY A 642 -22.71 14.19 -0.21
C GLY A 642 -23.03 14.18 1.27
N TYR A 643 -22.04 14.59 2.06
CA TYR A 643 -22.14 14.63 3.51
C TYR A 643 -21.41 15.85 4.08
N LEU A 644 -21.74 16.19 5.31
CA LEU A 644 -21.14 17.28 6.07
C LEU A 644 -20.69 16.75 7.42
N ASP A 645 -19.41 16.88 7.69
CA ASP A 645 -18.79 16.45 8.93
C ASP A 645 -18.25 17.63 9.74
N VAL A 646 -18.38 17.52 11.06
CA VAL A 646 -17.93 18.53 12.02
C VAL A 646 -16.90 17.90 12.93
N LEU A 647 -15.67 18.40 12.87
CA LEU A 647 -14.49 17.81 13.50
C LEU A 647 -13.92 18.73 14.59
N PRO A 648 -14.43 18.64 15.84
CA PRO A 648 -13.85 19.36 16.98
C PRO A 648 -12.50 18.73 17.38
N SER A 649 -11.60 19.58 17.88
CA SER A 649 -10.29 19.13 18.40
C SER A 649 -9.84 19.98 19.58
N ALA A 650 -9.12 19.37 20.51
CA ALA A 650 -8.49 20.03 21.64
C ALA A 650 -7.19 19.32 21.99
N ASN A 651 -6.13 20.07 22.19
CA ASN A 651 -4.84 19.57 22.65
C ASN A 651 -4.37 20.41 23.85
N LEU A 652 -3.76 19.75 24.83
CA LEU A 652 -3.20 20.38 26.01
C LEU A 652 -1.85 19.76 26.34
N LYS A 653 -0.84 20.61 26.43
CA LYS A 653 0.51 20.33 26.89
C LYS A 653 0.71 20.99 28.25
N ILE A 654 1.25 20.26 29.22
CA ILE A 654 1.59 20.78 30.55
C ILE A 654 3.06 20.44 30.82
N ASP A 655 3.88 21.47 31.03
CA ASP A 655 5.24 21.34 31.54
C ASP A 655 5.18 21.16 33.07
N VAL A 656 5.01 19.89 33.53
CA VAL A 656 4.83 19.53 34.95
C VAL A 656 6.05 19.99 35.80
N ASN A 657 7.21 19.88 35.21
CA ASN A 657 8.47 20.42 35.67
C ASN A 657 9.44 20.53 34.45
N PRO A 658 10.67 21.08 34.59
CA PRO A 658 11.60 21.24 33.48
C PRO A 658 11.96 19.94 32.73
N ASP A 659 11.74 18.78 33.31
CA ASP A 659 12.10 17.49 32.71
C ASP A 659 10.89 16.63 32.37
N LEU A 660 9.67 17.02 32.78
CA LEU A 660 8.48 16.19 32.65
C LEU A 660 7.33 16.96 31.97
N VAL A 661 6.87 16.43 30.85
CA VAL A 661 5.76 17.00 30.04
C VAL A 661 4.62 16.01 30.03
N ALA A 662 3.40 16.49 30.32
CA ALA A 662 2.16 15.75 30.11
C ALA A 662 1.39 16.31 28.93
N ARG A 663 0.81 15.43 28.09
CA ARG A 663 0.00 15.83 26.94
C ARG A 663 -1.34 15.12 26.96
N PHE A 664 -2.38 15.83 26.60
CA PHE A 664 -3.73 15.31 26.44
C PHE A 664 -4.30 15.79 25.13
N ALA A 665 -4.99 14.92 24.40
CA ALA A 665 -5.69 15.28 23.19
C ALA A 665 -7.05 14.62 23.13
N ALA A 666 -8.01 15.32 22.55
CA ALA A 666 -9.34 14.81 22.21
C ALA A 666 -9.76 15.41 20.87
N ALA A 667 -10.13 14.57 19.90
CA ALA A 667 -10.53 15.04 18.60
C ALA A 667 -11.54 14.09 17.95
N GLN A 668 -12.40 14.64 17.09
CA GLN A 668 -13.09 13.89 16.07
C GLN A 668 -12.35 14.03 14.75
N THR A 669 -12.06 12.91 14.11
CA THR A 669 -11.32 12.82 12.85
C THR A 669 -12.11 12.02 11.83
N MET A 670 -11.76 12.14 10.55
CA MET A 670 -12.45 11.42 9.48
C MET A 670 -11.48 10.80 8.48
N THR A 671 -11.92 9.71 7.85
CA THR A 671 -11.31 9.15 6.63
C THR A 671 -12.42 8.70 5.70
N ARG A 672 -12.35 9.08 4.44
CA ARG A 672 -13.31 8.66 3.40
C ARG A 672 -13.13 7.18 3.07
N ALA A 673 -14.19 6.55 2.54
CA ALA A 673 -14.16 5.15 2.14
C ALA A 673 -13.12 4.90 1.04
N ASP A 674 -12.50 3.70 1.05
CA ASP A 674 -11.60 3.29 -0.01
C ASP A 674 -12.32 3.27 -1.38
N TYR A 675 -11.62 3.64 -2.44
CA TYR A 675 -12.20 3.74 -3.79
C TYR A 675 -12.80 2.41 -4.25
N SER A 676 -12.14 1.29 -3.99
CA SER A 676 -12.67 -0.04 -4.32
C SER A 676 -13.90 -0.43 -3.49
N ALA A 677 -14.04 0.10 -2.29
CA ALA A 677 -15.23 -0.12 -1.46
C ALA A 677 -16.45 0.66 -1.98
N LEU A 678 -16.24 1.91 -2.44
CA LEU A 678 -17.27 2.74 -3.07
C LEU A 678 -17.69 2.19 -4.43
N ALA A 679 -16.74 1.91 -5.29
CA ALA A 679 -16.91 1.67 -6.71
C ALA A 679 -16.62 0.21 -7.11
N GLY A 680 -16.50 -0.70 -6.15
CA GLY A 680 -16.25 -2.11 -6.43
C GLY A 680 -17.27 -2.71 -7.39
N PHE A 681 -16.79 -3.56 -8.28
CA PHE A 681 -17.60 -4.22 -9.29
C PHE A 681 -18.74 -5.06 -8.69
N THR A 682 -19.85 -5.13 -9.41
CA THR A 682 -20.97 -6.01 -9.07
C THR A 682 -20.88 -7.30 -9.86
N ASN A 683 -20.64 -8.41 -9.17
CA ASN A 683 -20.65 -9.75 -9.76
C ASN A 683 -21.88 -10.50 -9.29
N LEU A 684 -22.68 -11.00 -10.24
CA LEU A 684 -23.96 -11.65 -9.98
C LEU A 684 -23.96 -13.10 -10.43
N THR A 685 -24.28 -14.00 -9.54
CA THR A 685 -24.57 -15.41 -9.84
C THR A 685 -26.08 -15.62 -9.77
N PRO A 686 -26.77 -15.82 -10.90
CA PRO A 686 -28.21 -16.07 -10.93
C PRO A 686 -28.63 -17.24 -10.04
N PRO A 687 -29.87 -17.27 -9.54
CA PRO A 687 -30.36 -18.41 -8.79
C PRO A 687 -30.37 -19.69 -9.64
N GLY A 688 -30.08 -20.83 -9.07
CA GLY A 688 -29.97 -22.13 -9.77
C GLY A 688 -31.28 -22.56 -10.42
N ALA A 689 -32.42 -22.13 -9.87
CA ALA A 689 -33.76 -22.43 -10.41
C ALA A 689 -34.82 -21.42 -9.93
N GLN A 690 -35.92 -21.32 -10.62
CA GLN A 690 -37.14 -20.72 -10.07
C GLN A 690 -37.69 -21.58 -8.93
N CYS A 691 -38.19 -20.97 -7.90
CA CYS A 691 -38.82 -21.69 -6.82
C CYS A 691 -40.12 -22.36 -7.29
N PRO A 692 -40.35 -23.64 -7.02
CA PRO A 692 -41.63 -24.24 -7.21
C PRO A 692 -42.74 -23.51 -6.40
N PRO A 693 -43.97 -23.57 -6.83
CA PRO A 693 -45.10 -22.98 -6.06
C PRO A 693 -45.12 -23.46 -4.62
N GLY A 694 -45.09 -22.48 -3.67
CA GLY A 694 -45.08 -22.78 -2.23
C GLY A 694 -43.72 -23.02 -1.59
N VAL A 695 -42.64 -22.96 -2.36
CA VAL A 695 -41.26 -23.04 -1.83
C VAL A 695 -40.73 -21.64 -1.62
N ALA A 696 -40.23 -21.32 -0.43
CA ALA A 696 -39.62 -20.03 -0.14
C ALA A 696 -38.28 -19.89 -0.87
N PRO A 697 -37.97 -18.72 -1.43
CA PRO A 697 -36.69 -18.41 -2.04
C PRO A 697 -35.53 -18.62 -1.04
N THR A 698 -34.45 -19.25 -1.51
CA THR A 698 -33.22 -19.44 -0.73
C THR A 698 -31.97 -19.02 -1.52
N VAL A 699 -31.02 -18.42 -0.84
CA VAL A 699 -29.75 -18.00 -1.44
C VAL A 699 -28.97 -19.24 -1.92
N GLY A 700 -28.48 -19.19 -3.15
CA GLY A 700 -27.79 -20.31 -3.78
C GLY A 700 -28.69 -21.48 -4.20
N GLY A 701 -30.01 -21.41 -3.84
CA GLY A 701 -31.03 -22.39 -4.22
C GLY A 701 -31.96 -21.80 -5.30
N CYS A 702 -33.28 -21.80 -5.01
CA CYS A 702 -34.25 -21.21 -5.91
C CYS A 702 -34.58 -19.75 -5.57
N GLY A 703 -34.83 -18.92 -6.57
CA GLY A 703 -35.44 -17.61 -6.46
C GLY A 703 -34.57 -16.46 -5.97
N VAL A 704 -33.44 -16.72 -5.31
CA VAL A 704 -32.50 -15.67 -4.87
C VAL A 704 -31.11 -15.96 -5.41
N GLY A 705 -30.54 -15.01 -6.17
CA GLY A 705 -29.15 -15.09 -6.61
C GLY A 705 -28.17 -14.71 -5.50
N SER A 706 -26.90 -14.90 -5.74
CA SER A 706 -25.81 -14.44 -4.89
C SER A 706 -24.90 -13.50 -5.66
N GLY A 707 -24.06 -12.73 -4.96
CA GLY A 707 -23.09 -11.87 -5.62
C GLY A 707 -22.24 -11.08 -4.64
N THR A 708 -21.34 -10.31 -5.23
CA THR A 708 -20.48 -9.34 -4.53
C THR A 708 -20.56 -8.00 -5.24
N GLY A 709 -20.23 -6.91 -4.55
CA GLY A 709 -20.21 -5.59 -5.16
C GLY A 709 -19.61 -4.55 -4.25
N GLY A 710 -19.41 -3.35 -4.78
CA GLY A 710 -19.13 -2.16 -3.99
C GLY A 710 -20.41 -1.55 -3.40
N ASN A 711 -20.21 -0.50 -2.63
CA ASN A 711 -21.30 0.23 -2.00
C ASN A 711 -21.02 1.74 -2.08
N PRO A 712 -21.55 2.42 -3.12
CA PRO A 712 -21.33 3.85 -3.29
C PRO A 712 -22.04 4.72 -2.23
N ASP A 713 -22.93 4.13 -1.41
CA ASP A 713 -23.65 4.82 -0.33
C ASP A 713 -22.89 4.80 1.02
N LEU A 714 -21.63 4.40 1.03
CA LEU A 714 -20.81 4.37 2.24
C LEU A 714 -20.60 5.78 2.81
N LYS A 715 -20.72 5.89 4.12
CA LYS A 715 -20.35 7.09 4.86
C LYS A 715 -18.86 7.05 5.22
N PRO A 716 -18.22 8.21 5.40
CA PRO A 716 -16.85 8.26 5.88
C PRO A 716 -16.74 7.62 7.26
N ILE A 717 -15.58 7.04 7.53
CA ILE A 717 -15.20 6.60 8.87
C ILE A 717 -14.97 7.86 9.71
N LEU A 718 -15.67 7.97 10.82
CA LEU A 718 -15.41 8.98 11.84
C LEU A 718 -14.75 8.31 13.04
N SER A 719 -13.82 8.99 13.69
CA SER A 719 -13.20 8.47 14.92
C SER A 719 -13.19 9.53 16.01
N THR A 720 -13.67 9.14 17.19
CA THR A 720 -13.41 9.90 18.42
C THR A 720 -12.12 9.39 19.03
N ASN A 721 -11.08 10.23 18.99
CA ASN A 721 -9.74 9.93 19.47
C ASN A 721 -9.47 10.59 20.82
N LEU A 722 -8.93 9.82 21.77
CA LEU A 722 -8.49 10.30 23.07
C LEU A 722 -7.06 9.85 23.31
N ASP A 723 -6.20 10.78 23.66
CA ASP A 723 -4.79 10.53 23.92
C ASP A 723 -4.37 11.12 25.27
N ALA A 724 -3.51 10.37 25.98
CA ALA A 724 -2.85 10.83 27.20
C ALA A 724 -1.41 10.36 27.21
N GLY A 725 -0.48 11.31 27.15
CA GLY A 725 0.96 11.05 27.09
C GLY A 725 1.74 11.67 28.22
N LEU A 726 2.81 10.99 28.63
CA LEU A 726 3.79 11.47 29.57
C LEU A 726 5.18 11.32 28.98
N GLU A 727 5.96 12.39 28.95
CA GLU A 727 7.31 12.48 28.38
C GLU A 727 8.28 12.94 29.46
N TRP A 728 9.23 12.07 29.81
CA TRP A 728 10.26 12.37 30.82
C TRP A 728 11.63 12.53 30.15
N TYR A 729 12.09 13.76 30.06
CA TYR A 729 13.40 14.16 29.56
C TYR A 729 14.45 14.11 30.67
N PHE A 730 14.72 12.91 31.19
CA PHE A 730 15.47 12.67 32.42
C PHE A 730 16.96 13.02 32.36
N ALA A 731 17.51 13.25 31.19
CA ALA A 731 18.87 13.74 30.96
C ALA A 731 18.96 14.42 29.60
N LYS A 732 20.08 15.10 29.33
CA LYS A 732 20.34 15.74 28.03
C LYS A 732 20.23 14.70 26.90
N HIS A 733 19.38 14.94 25.90
CA HIS A 733 19.10 14.05 24.75
C HIS A 733 18.51 12.69 25.13
N SER A 734 17.91 12.56 26.30
CA SER A 734 17.30 11.32 26.79
C SER A 734 15.81 11.49 27.00
N LEU A 735 15.03 10.49 26.57
CA LEU A 735 13.58 10.48 26.67
C LEU A 735 13.11 9.10 27.15
N LEU A 736 12.17 9.10 28.07
CA LEU A 736 11.25 7.99 28.35
C LEU A 736 9.83 8.52 28.18
N SER A 737 9.05 7.96 27.26
CA SER A 737 7.67 8.37 27.07
C SER A 737 6.71 7.19 27.11
N ALA A 738 5.50 7.48 27.54
CA ALA A 738 4.36 6.56 27.53
C ALA A 738 3.12 7.31 27.06
N THR A 739 2.41 6.79 26.07
CA THR A 739 1.17 7.36 25.55
C THR A 739 0.09 6.29 25.51
N LEU A 740 -1.04 6.56 26.18
CA LEU A 740 -2.27 5.80 26.05
C LEU A 740 -3.10 6.42 24.94
N PHE A 741 -3.71 5.59 24.09
CA PHE A 741 -4.61 6.04 23.04
C PHE A 741 -5.88 5.19 22.99
N TYR A 742 -6.97 5.83 22.61
CA TYR A 742 -8.27 5.22 22.39
C TYR A 742 -8.92 5.83 21.14
N MET A 743 -9.43 4.99 20.25
CA MET A 743 -10.11 5.37 19.02
C MET A 743 -11.45 4.63 18.96
N ASP A 744 -12.54 5.37 18.88
CA ASP A 744 -13.91 4.85 18.67
C ASP A 744 -14.33 5.16 17.24
N LEU A 745 -14.38 4.12 16.40
CA LEU A 745 -14.58 4.21 14.97
C LEU A 745 -16.06 4.03 14.63
N GLU A 746 -16.73 5.12 14.32
CA GLU A 746 -18.05 5.10 13.73
C GLU A 746 -17.94 4.90 12.20
N ASN A 747 -18.88 4.18 11.63
CA ASN A 747 -18.92 3.87 10.20
C ASN A 747 -17.66 3.14 9.69
N TYR A 748 -16.97 2.37 10.52
CA TYR A 748 -15.89 1.52 10.08
C TYR A 748 -16.35 0.67 8.90
N ILE A 749 -15.52 0.54 7.86
CA ILE A 749 -15.89 -0.19 6.65
C ILE A 749 -15.52 -1.66 6.83
N GLY A 750 -16.53 -2.46 7.06
CA GLY A 750 -16.44 -3.91 7.12
C GLY A 750 -17.30 -4.55 6.04
N TYR A 751 -17.49 -5.85 6.12
CA TYR A 751 -18.33 -6.59 5.17
C TYR A 751 -19.68 -6.95 5.77
N GLY A 752 -20.70 -6.96 4.92
CA GLY A 752 -22.06 -7.35 5.29
C GLY A 752 -22.83 -7.89 4.09
N SER A 753 -24.08 -8.23 4.30
CA SER A 753 -24.96 -8.73 3.24
C SER A 753 -26.08 -7.74 2.98
N GLN A 754 -26.35 -7.46 1.70
CA GLN A 754 -27.42 -6.60 1.26
C GLN A 754 -28.25 -7.28 0.15
N VAL A 755 -29.57 -7.21 0.24
CA VAL A 755 -30.42 -7.72 -0.85
C VAL A 755 -30.68 -6.57 -1.83
N LYS A 756 -30.24 -6.75 -3.08
CA LYS A 756 -30.54 -5.86 -4.21
C LYS A 756 -31.19 -6.66 -5.34
N SER A 757 -32.12 -6.04 -6.03
CA SER A 757 -32.81 -6.67 -7.17
C SER A 757 -32.28 -6.14 -8.48
N TYR A 758 -31.99 -7.07 -9.41
CA TYR A 758 -31.50 -6.76 -10.75
C TYR A 758 -32.37 -7.45 -11.80
N THR A 759 -32.56 -6.78 -12.94
CA THR A 759 -33.17 -7.45 -14.08
C THR A 759 -32.16 -8.44 -14.68
N THR A 760 -32.48 -9.71 -14.53
CA THR A 760 -31.62 -10.82 -14.96
C THR A 760 -32.13 -11.43 -16.23
N PHE A 761 -31.25 -11.59 -17.21
CA PHE A 761 -31.48 -12.33 -18.44
C PHE A 761 -30.59 -13.58 -18.44
N SER A 762 -31.17 -14.73 -18.57
CA SER A 762 -30.46 -16.02 -18.65
C SER A 762 -31.27 -17.00 -19.46
N SER A 763 -30.78 -18.21 -19.66
CA SER A 763 -31.57 -19.29 -20.27
C SER A 763 -32.87 -19.58 -19.52
N GLN A 764 -32.91 -19.29 -18.22
CA GLN A 764 -34.10 -19.42 -17.36
C GLN A 764 -35.04 -18.20 -17.47
N PHE A 765 -34.48 -17.01 -17.79
CA PHE A 765 -35.19 -15.73 -17.85
C PHE A 765 -34.95 -15.04 -19.20
N PRO A 766 -35.32 -15.62 -20.34
CA PRO A 766 -34.97 -15.10 -21.66
C PRO A 766 -35.61 -13.73 -21.98
N ASN A 767 -36.73 -13.38 -21.33
CA ASN A 767 -37.39 -12.09 -21.50
C ASN A 767 -37.04 -11.06 -20.43
N GLY A 768 -36.13 -11.40 -19.56
CA GLY A 768 -35.78 -10.58 -18.39
C GLY A 768 -36.76 -10.75 -17.22
N GLN A 769 -36.21 -10.97 -16.04
CA GLN A 769 -36.96 -11.02 -14.79
C GLN A 769 -36.22 -10.25 -13.72
N VAL A 770 -36.94 -9.51 -12.89
CA VAL A 770 -36.37 -8.90 -11.70
C VAL A 770 -36.14 -10.00 -10.65
N VAL A 771 -34.88 -10.23 -10.32
CA VAL A 771 -34.45 -11.28 -9.39
C VAL A 771 -33.73 -10.63 -8.21
N PRO A 772 -34.07 -10.98 -6.97
CA PRO A 772 -33.32 -10.56 -5.81
C PRO A 772 -31.98 -11.32 -5.71
N TYR A 773 -30.93 -10.59 -5.32
CA TYR A 773 -29.59 -11.12 -5.07
C TYR A 773 -29.17 -10.79 -3.66
N LEU A 774 -28.65 -11.73 -2.93
CA LEU A 774 -27.91 -11.46 -1.70
C LEU A 774 -26.47 -11.14 -2.05
N LEU A 775 -26.10 -9.89 -1.91
CA LEU A 775 -24.75 -9.39 -2.19
C LEU A 775 -23.92 -9.33 -0.92
N THR A 776 -22.69 -9.81 -0.96
CA THR A 776 -21.66 -9.45 0.02
C THR A 776 -21.04 -8.13 -0.41
N VAL A 777 -21.23 -7.08 0.39
CA VAL A 777 -20.81 -5.71 0.08
C VAL A 777 -20.10 -5.08 1.27
N PRO A 778 -19.26 -4.07 1.05
CA PRO A 778 -18.80 -3.19 2.13
C PRO A 778 -20.00 -2.50 2.80
N ILE A 779 -19.98 -2.42 4.12
CA ILE A 779 -20.99 -1.75 4.94
C ILE A 779 -20.33 -0.88 5.99
N ASN A 780 -21.05 0.15 6.44
CA ASN A 780 -20.67 0.87 7.64
C ASN A 780 -20.97 0.05 8.90
N ALA A 781 -19.95 -0.18 9.71
CA ALA A 781 -19.95 -0.95 10.95
C ALA A 781 -19.37 -0.10 12.09
N GLN A 782 -19.15 -0.70 13.24
CA GLN A 782 -18.46 -0.07 14.36
C GLN A 782 -17.09 -0.74 14.55
N GLY A 783 -16.12 0.07 14.97
CA GLY A 783 -14.79 -0.42 15.29
C GLY A 783 -14.20 0.33 16.47
N LYS A 784 -13.20 -0.25 17.12
CA LYS A 784 -12.42 0.45 18.14
C LYS A 784 -10.99 -0.05 18.14
N VAL A 785 -10.09 0.82 18.55
CA VAL A 785 -8.69 0.50 18.82
C VAL A 785 -8.27 1.18 20.11
N ASP A 786 -7.63 0.45 20.99
CA ASP A 786 -7.03 1.00 22.20
C ASP A 786 -5.63 0.44 22.44
N GLY A 787 -4.78 1.22 23.10
CA GLY A 787 -3.42 0.76 23.27
C GLY A 787 -2.49 1.67 24.04
N LEU A 788 -1.23 1.26 24.04
CA LEU A 788 -0.12 1.92 24.72
C LEU A 788 1.09 2.00 23.78
N GLU A 789 1.70 3.16 23.70
CA GLU A 789 2.98 3.38 23.07
C GLU A 789 4.03 3.74 24.12
N LEU A 790 5.18 3.06 24.09
CA LEU A 790 6.35 3.34 24.91
C LEU A 790 7.52 3.69 24.03
N ALA A 791 8.30 4.70 24.38
CA ALA A 791 9.56 5.01 23.74
C ALA A 791 10.63 5.31 24.76
N TYR A 792 11.80 4.79 24.53
CA TYR A 792 13.01 5.04 25.32
C TYR A 792 14.16 5.40 24.40
N GLN A 793 14.89 6.44 24.77
CA GLN A 793 16.04 6.92 24.05
C GLN A 793 17.07 7.46 25.02
N GLN A 794 18.33 7.00 24.88
CA GLN A 794 19.41 7.46 25.74
C GLN A 794 20.77 7.36 25.04
N PRO A 795 21.55 8.44 24.98
CA PRO A 795 22.97 8.38 24.68
C PRO A 795 23.77 7.92 25.91
N PHE A 796 24.80 7.13 25.69
CA PHE A 796 25.74 6.65 26.70
C PHE A 796 27.15 7.21 26.43
N GLY A 797 27.65 8.06 27.31
CA GLY A 797 28.91 8.75 27.08
C GLY A 797 28.85 9.63 25.81
N GLU A 798 30.01 9.74 25.13
CA GLU A 798 30.12 10.60 23.93
C GLU A 798 29.76 9.91 22.63
N ASN A 799 29.85 8.58 22.55
CA ASN A 799 29.85 7.87 21.27
C ASN A 799 28.74 6.81 21.11
N PHE A 800 28.15 6.35 22.19
CA PHE A 800 27.15 5.27 22.12
C PHE A 800 25.73 5.79 22.41
N GLY A 801 24.73 5.05 21.96
CA GLY A 801 23.37 5.26 22.39
C GLY A 801 22.46 4.10 22.03
N PHE A 802 21.27 4.16 22.59
CA PHE A 802 20.22 3.18 22.43
C PHE A 802 18.87 3.87 22.23
N GLN A 803 18.07 3.30 21.33
CA GLN A 803 16.67 3.66 21.15
C GLN A 803 15.84 2.39 21.13
N GLY A 804 14.68 2.45 21.77
CA GLY A 804 13.71 1.38 21.71
C GLY A 804 12.30 1.93 21.81
N ASN A 805 11.37 1.30 21.10
CA ASN A 805 9.95 1.58 21.27
C ASN A 805 9.15 0.28 21.27
N TYR A 806 7.99 0.36 21.87
CA TYR A 806 7.04 -0.73 21.94
C TYR A 806 5.62 -0.17 21.80
N THR A 807 4.81 -0.80 20.97
CA THR A 807 3.41 -0.47 20.83
C THR A 807 2.56 -1.71 21.05
N TYR A 808 1.60 -1.56 21.96
CA TYR A 808 0.50 -2.49 22.16
C TYR A 808 -0.75 -1.86 21.56
N ALA A 809 -1.45 -2.58 20.65
CA ALA A 809 -2.70 -2.15 20.05
C ALA A 809 -3.69 -3.31 20.08
N ASP A 810 -4.84 -3.12 20.68
CA ASP A 810 -5.96 -4.05 20.66
C ASP A 810 -7.12 -3.45 19.86
N SER A 811 -7.70 -4.23 18.94
CA SER A 811 -8.75 -3.73 18.06
C SER A 811 -9.92 -4.68 17.98
N LYS A 812 -11.10 -4.14 17.72
CA LYS A 812 -12.33 -4.91 17.57
C LYS A 812 -13.27 -4.23 16.60
N GLN A 813 -14.00 -5.03 15.82
CA GLN A 813 -15.05 -4.57 14.92
C GLN A 813 -16.34 -5.38 15.09
N THR A 814 -17.47 -4.83 14.59
CA THR A 814 -18.80 -5.44 14.67
C THR A 814 -19.38 -5.87 13.32
N SER A 815 -18.60 -5.75 12.24
CA SER A 815 -19.01 -6.24 10.92
C SER A 815 -19.12 -7.77 10.89
N MET A 816 -19.69 -8.30 9.84
CA MET A 816 -19.73 -9.74 9.62
C MET A 816 -18.31 -10.29 9.57
N VAL A 817 -17.98 -11.15 10.50
CA VAL A 817 -16.71 -11.88 10.49
C VAL A 817 -16.83 -13.04 9.51
N PRO A 818 -16.02 -13.09 8.44
CA PRO A 818 -16.05 -14.23 7.54
C PRO A 818 -15.69 -15.51 8.28
N PRO A 819 -16.10 -16.69 7.79
CA PRO A 819 -15.74 -17.95 8.41
C PRO A 819 -14.24 -18.04 8.66
N GLY A 820 -13.87 -18.25 9.93
CA GLY A 820 -12.47 -18.32 10.37
C GLY A 820 -11.73 -17.01 10.49
N GLY A 821 -12.34 -15.89 10.18
CA GLY A 821 -11.84 -14.56 10.53
C GLY A 821 -11.96 -14.30 12.03
N ASP A 822 -11.35 -13.26 12.50
CA ASP A 822 -11.54 -12.76 13.85
C ASP A 822 -12.20 -11.35 13.84
N ASP A 823 -12.57 -10.86 15.00
CA ASP A 823 -13.22 -9.56 15.14
C ASP A 823 -12.23 -8.38 15.22
N ARG A 824 -10.94 -8.62 14.98
CA ARG A 824 -9.93 -7.55 14.90
C ARG A 824 -10.04 -6.78 13.59
N LEU A 825 -9.60 -5.54 13.61
CA LEU A 825 -9.42 -4.77 12.39
C LEU A 825 -8.30 -5.39 11.53
N VAL A 826 -8.46 -5.34 10.22
CA VAL A 826 -7.42 -5.76 9.28
C VAL A 826 -6.15 -4.92 9.49
N GLY A 827 -5.01 -5.59 9.60
CA GLY A 827 -3.70 -4.94 9.77
C GLY A 827 -3.27 -4.73 11.21
N THR A 828 -4.14 -4.94 12.21
CA THR A 828 -3.78 -4.70 13.62
C THR A 828 -2.88 -5.79 14.18
N SER A 829 -1.63 -5.44 14.45
CA SER A 829 -0.70 -6.27 15.22
C SER A 829 -0.75 -5.89 16.69
N LYS A 830 -0.97 -6.88 17.54
CA LYS A 830 -1.11 -6.65 19.00
C LYS A 830 0.16 -6.12 19.65
N ASN A 831 1.31 -6.53 19.16
CA ASN A 831 2.60 -6.14 19.68
C ASN A 831 3.56 -5.80 18.56
N THR A 832 4.14 -4.61 18.59
CA THR A 832 5.24 -4.21 17.72
C THR A 832 6.34 -3.57 18.54
N TYR A 833 7.60 -3.79 18.19
CA TYR A 833 8.72 -3.10 18.83
C TYR A 833 9.90 -2.94 17.89
N ASN A 834 10.65 -1.90 18.14
CA ASN A 834 11.91 -1.60 17.46
C ASN A 834 12.99 -1.35 18.51
N LEU A 835 14.16 -1.94 18.29
CA LEU A 835 15.33 -1.79 19.15
C LEU A 835 16.50 -1.39 18.28
N SER A 836 17.23 -0.34 18.64
CA SER A 836 18.38 0.15 17.88
C SER A 836 19.49 0.59 18.82
N GLY A 837 20.69 0.09 18.56
CA GLY A 837 21.92 0.56 19.18
C GLY A 837 22.82 1.24 18.16
N TYR A 838 23.53 2.28 18.57
CA TYR A 838 24.47 2.98 17.70
C TYR A 838 25.76 3.34 18.41
N PHE A 839 26.80 3.45 17.59
CA PHE A 839 28.09 4.05 17.91
C PHE A 839 28.40 5.13 16.89
N GLU A 840 28.87 6.28 17.33
CA GLU A 840 29.29 7.36 16.46
C GLU A 840 30.46 8.16 17.07
N ASN A 841 31.47 8.42 16.25
CA ASN A 841 32.51 9.38 16.51
C ASN A 841 32.80 10.22 15.26
N LYS A 842 33.84 11.03 15.25
CA LYS A 842 34.16 11.93 14.12
C LYS A 842 34.42 11.19 12.79
N GLN A 843 34.83 9.94 12.81
CA GLN A 843 35.24 9.17 11.65
C GLN A 843 34.37 7.96 11.39
N PHE A 844 33.87 7.29 12.42
CA PHE A 844 33.13 6.05 12.32
C PHE A 844 31.74 6.19 12.87
N SER A 845 30.79 5.61 12.17
CA SER A 845 29.42 5.37 12.68
C SER A 845 29.08 3.89 12.48
N ALA A 846 28.35 3.34 13.44
CA ALA A 846 27.78 2.00 13.34
C ALA A 846 26.38 2.00 13.95
N ARG A 847 25.45 1.31 13.34
CA ARG A 847 24.09 1.13 13.86
C ARG A 847 23.61 -0.29 13.60
N ILE A 848 22.88 -0.85 14.54
CA ILE A 848 22.15 -2.09 14.40
C ILE A 848 20.72 -1.87 14.85
N ALA A 849 19.76 -2.39 14.10
CA ALA A 849 18.34 -2.23 14.39
C ALA A 849 17.60 -3.56 14.20
N TYR A 850 16.70 -3.86 15.10
CA TYR A 850 15.80 -5.00 15.02
C TYR A 850 14.35 -4.53 15.15
N THR A 851 13.55 -4.83 14.11
CA THR A 851 12.13 -4.50 14.04
C THR A 851 11.32 -5.78 14.16
N TYR A 852 10.29 -5.79 15.01
CA TYR A 852 9.40 -6.93 15.23
C TYR A 852 7.94 -6.53 15.13
N ARG A 853 7.15 -7.38 14.50
CA ARG A 853 5.70 -7.28 14.39
C ARG A 853 5.06 -8.63 14.72
N SER A 854 4.09 -8.66 15.65
CA SER A 854 3.34 -9.88 15.97
C SER A 854 2.32 -10.21 14.88
N ALA A 855 1.81 -11.43 14.90
CA ALA A 855 0.79 -11.89 13.95
C ALA A 855 -0.44 -10.98 13.92
N PHE A 856 -1.02 -10.80 12.73
CA PHE A 856 -2.20 -9.98 12.51
C PHE A 856 -3.09 -10.52 11.38
N TYR A 857 -4.38 -10.24 11.49
CA TYR A 857 -5.36 -10.53 10.45
C TYR A 857 -5.10 -9.66 9.22
N SER A 858 -4.82 -10.29 8.07
CA SER A 858 -4.44 -9.59 6.83
C SER A 858 -5.63 -9.37 5.87
N GLY A 859 -6.81 -9.92 6.18
CA GLY A 859 -8.00 -9.78 5.36
C GLY A 859 -8.45 -11.11 4.74
N LEU A 860 -9.08 -11.02 3.57
CA LEU A 860 -9.58 -12.16 2.81
C LEU A 860 -8.70 -12.44 1.61
N ASP A 861 -8.41 -13.72 1.40
CA ASP A 861 -7.86 -14.25 0.16
C ASP A 861 -8.83 -15.27 -0.39
N ARG A 862 -9.37 -15.04 -1.59
CA ARG A 862 -10.37 -15.91 -2.22
C ARG A 862 -11.51 -16.35 -1.28
N SER A 863 -12.05 -15.39 -0.55
CA SER A 863 -13.12 -15.55 0.46
C SER A 863 -12.71 -16.27 1.75
N THR A 864 -11.44 -16.63 1.93
CA THR A 864 -10.92 -17.25 3.16
C THR A 864 -10.14 -16.19 3.96
N ALA A 865 -10.42 -16.10 5.26
CA ALA A 865 -9.63 -15.26 6.15
C ALA A 865 -8.20 -15.78 6.27
N PHE A 866 -7.21 -14.89 6.27
CA PHE A 866 -5.82 -15.27 6.45
C PHE A 866 -5.10 -14.32 7.41
N THR A 867 -4.08 -14.88 8.05
CA THR A 867 -3.27 -14.18 9.07
C THR A 867 -1.81 -14.22 8.66
N GLN A 868 -1.16 -13.06 8.67
CA GLN A 868 0.30 -13.01 8.63
C GLN A 868 0.85 -13.40 10.01
N ASP A 869 1.78 -14.34 10.04
CA ASP A 869 2.50 -14.71 11.26
C ASP A 869 3.49 -13.60 11.67
N SER A 870 3.99 -13.72 12.89
CA SER A 870 4.98 -12.78 13.42
C SER A 870 6.27 -12.77 12.58
N ILE A 871 6.85 -11.57 12.44
CA ILE A 871 8.10 -11.38 11.69
C ILE A 871 9.04 -10.42 12.43
N GLY A 872 10.34 -10.71 12.35
CA GLY A 872 11.38 -9.84 12.87
C GLY A 872 12.53 -9.69 11.88
N ALA A 873 12.92 -8.46 11.56
CA ALA A 873 13.97 -8.12 10.62
C ALA A 873 15.15 -7.43 11.30
N LEU A 874 16.36 -7.87 10.97
CA LEU A 874 17.62 -7.31 11.44
C LEU A 874 18.27 -6.49 10.34
N SER A 875 18.69 -5.26 10.66
CA SER A 875 19.41 -4.37 9.76
C SER A 875 20.61 -3.77 10.46
N ALA A 876 21.65 -3.44 9.71
CA ALA A 876 22.84 -2.79 10.23
C ALA A 876 23.44 -1.79 9.22
N SER A 877 24.13 -0.78 9.72
CA SER A 877 24.84 0.23 8.94
C SER A 877 26.21 0.49 9.55
N LEU A 878 27.22 0.65 8.70
CA LEU A 878 28.58 1.05 9.04
C LEU A 878 28.98 2.23 8.17
N GLY A 879 29.40 3.35 8.77
CA GLY A 879 29.83 4.53 8.07
C GLY A 879 31.27 4.90 8.39
N TYR A 880 31.98 5.42 7.40
CA TYR A 880 33.31 5.98 7.53
C TYR A 880 33.41 7.35 6.85
N THR A 881 33.71 8.36 7.62
CA THR A 881 33.95 9.72 7.12
C THR A 881 35.43 9.87 6.76
N ILE A 882 35.74 9.89 5.46
CA ILE A 882 37.10 9.99 4.94
C ILE A 882 37.67 11.39 5.22
N ASN A 883 36.84 12.42 4.94
CA ASN A 883 37.13 13.83 5.24
C ASN A 883 35.82 14.63 5.23
N GLN A 884 35.87 15.94 5.32
CA GLN A 884 34.68 16.83 5.38
C GLN A 884 33.77 16.71 4.15
N ASN A 885 34.31 16.26 3.01
CA ASN A 885 33.59 16.20 1.75
C ASN A 885 33.19 14.76 1.34
N PHE A 886 33.87 13.74 1.85
CA PHE A 886 33.67 12.35 1.41
C PHE A 886 33.36 11.43 2.57
N SER A 887 32.33 10.61 2.38
CA SER A 887 32.02 9.50 3.27
C SER A 887 31.65 8.24 2.47
N VAL A 888 31.74 7.09 3.13
CA VAL A 888 31.33 5.80 2.60
C VAL A 888 30.47 5.08 3.65
N THR A 889 29.40 4.41 3.20
CA THR A 889 28.55 3.59 4.06
C THR A 889 28.43 2.18 3.48
N LEU A 890 28.45 1.19 4.38
CA LEU A 890 28.11 -0.19 4.10
C LEU A 890 26.90 -0.55 4.94
N ASP A 891 25.80 -0.88 4.28
CA ASP A 891 24.53 -1.14 4.92
C ASP A 891 24.05 -2.56 4.61
N GLY A 892 23.32 -3.18 5.54
CA GLY A 892 22.73 -4.50 5.36
C GLY A 892 21.27 -4.52 5.81
N LEU A 893 20.40 -5.02 4.95
CA LEU A 893 18.97 -5.22 5.21
C LEU A 893 18.64 -6.71 5.25
N ASN A 894 17.67 -7.07 6.09
CA ASN A 894 17.20 -8.45 6.23
C ASN A 894 18.35 -9.42 6.52
N LEU A 895 19.28 -9.01 7.39
CA LEU A 895 20.51 -9.79 7.67
C LEU A 895 20.24 -11.17 8.26
N ASN A 896 19.09 -11.33 8.91
CA ASN A 896 18.61 -12.61 9.43
C ASN A 896 17.74 -13.39 8.41
N ASN A 897 17.58 -12.89 7.18
CA ASN A 897 16.76 -13.46 6.10
C ASN A 897 15.42 -13.99 6.62
N PRO A 898 14.52 -13.13 7.14
CA PRO A 898 13.29 -13.56 7.78
C PRO A 898 12.36 -14.24 6.78
N THR A 899 11.71 -15.32 7.22
CA THR A 899 10.65 -15.97 6.45
C THR A 899 9.32 -15.29 6.75
N LEU A 900 8.68 -14.74 5.71
CA LEU A 900 7.32 -14.23 5.77
C LEU A 900 6.36 -15.40 5.66
N LYS A 901 5.48 -15.58 6.67
CA LYS A 901 4.57 -16.71 6.76
C LYS A 901 3.13 -16.26 6.89
N TYR A 902 2.23 -16.98 6.23
CA TYR A 902 0.80 -16.77 6.32
C TYR A 902 0.08 -18.11 6.58
N TYR A 903 -1.00 -18.04 7.34
CA TYR A 903 -1.92 -19.17 7.53
C TYR A 903 -3.38 -18.73 7.35
N ALA A 904 -4.24 -19.66 6.98
CA ALA A 904 -5.66 -19.40 6.82
C ALA A 904 -6.38 -19.45 8.18
N LEU A 905 -7.39 -20.28 8.36
CA LEU A 905 -8.23 -20.27 9.57
C LEU A 905 -7.49 -20.68 10.85
N ASN A 906 -6.46 -21.48 10.72
CA ASN A 906 -5.65 -21.97 11.84
C ASN A 906 -4.25 -22.39 11.37
N THR A 907 -3.36 -22.66 12.30
CA THR A 907 -1.95 -22.98 12.02
C THR A 907 -1.72 -24.33 11.34
N SER A 908 -2.74 -25.17 11.19
CA SER A 908 -2.68 -26.39 10.35
C SER A 908 -2.93 -26.10 8.88
N GLN A 909 -3.30 -24.87 8.55
CA GLN A 909 -3.61 -24.39 7.21
C GLN A 909 -2.58 -23.34 6.76
N PRO A 910 -1.33 -23.73 6.43
CA PRO A 910 -0.38 -22.81 5.86
C PRO A 910 -0.94 -22.18 4.57
N ARG A 911 -0.77 -20.86 4.41
CA ARG A 911 -1.17 -20.15 3.18
C ARG A 911 0.03 -19.85 2.32
N ALA A 912 1.13 -19.39 2.92
CA ALA A 912 2.35 -19.11 2.19
C ALA A 912 3.57 -19.04 3.11
N PHE A 913 4.71 -19.35 2.53
CA PHE A 913 6.06 -19.10 3.06
C PHE A 913 6.85 -18.37 1.99
N TYR A 914 7.48 -17.24 2.32
CA TYR A 914 8.28 -16.47 1.39
C TYR A 914 9.61 -16.04 1.99
N THR A 915 10.63 -15.94 1.14
CA THR A 915 11.89 -15.26 1.44
C THR A 915 12.29 -14.34 0.29
N ASN A 916 12.89 -13.19 0.63
CA ASN A 916 13.38 -12.20 -0.32
C ASN A 916 14.92 -12.09 -0.31
N GLY A 917 15.58 -12.81 0.61
CA GLY A 917 17.03 -12.72 0.80
C GLY A 917 17.49 -11.49 1.56
N SER A 918 18.80 -11.38 1.75
CA SER A 918 19.46 -10.23 2.35
C SER A 918 19.99 -9.29 1.26
N GLN A 919 20.16 -8.02 1.61
CA GLN A 919 20.71 -7.00 0.70
C GLN A 919 21.82 -6.23 1.36
N TYR A 920 22.85 -5.90 0.59
CA TYR A 920 24.01 -5.14 1.04
C TYR A 920 24.22 -3.95 0.11
N TYR A 921 24.34 -2.77 0.71
CA TYR A 921 24.48 -1.50 0.01
C TYR A 921 25.86 -0.94 0.31
N LEU A 922 26.59 -0.51 -0.71
CA LEU A 922 27.82 0.25 -0.58
C LEU A 922 27.64 1.60 -1.26
N ASN A 923 27.66 2.68 -0.49
CA ASN A 923 27.42 4.03 -0.97
C ASN A 923 28.60 4.94 -0.69
N PHE A 924 28.96 5.73 -1.69
CA PHE A 924 29.90 6.84 -1.60
C PHE A 924 29.13 8.15 -1.68
N ARG A 925 29.40 9.05 -0.76
CA ARG A 925 28.78 10.37 -0.71
C ARG A 925 29.80 11.49 -0.80
N LEU A 926 29.47 12.50 -1.60
CA LEU A 926 30.22 13.75 -1.76
C LEU A 926 29.33 14.89 -1.27
N LYS A 927 29.91 15.83 -0.50
CA LYS A 927 29.29 17.09 -0.08
C LYS A 927 30.29 18.24 -0.23
N LEU A 928 29.97 19.27 -1.06
CA LEU A 928 30.80 20.44 -1.36
C LEU A 928 30.17 21.75 -0.88
#